data_fde35063a331499a25166b4843360549
#
_entry.id   fde35063a331499a25166b4843360549
#
_cell.length_a   1.000
_cell.length_b   1.000
_cell.length_c   1.000
_cell.angle_alpha   90.00
_cell.angle_beta   90.00
_cell.angle_gamma   90.00
#
_symmetry.space_group_name_H-M   'P 1'
#
loop_
_entity.id
_entity.type
_entity.pdbx_description
1 polymer ?
#
loop_
_entity_poly.entity_id
_entity_poly.type
_entity_poly.pdbx_seq_one_letter_code
_entity_poly.pdbx_strand_id
1 'polypeptide(L)'
;MHDKKTLYVFPTSRSIREFIFGFKAKDTLLPSAITIDELLKKSINLNSKKYESKEQRVIFLNEAIKNVDLNKLGFSKNFAQFLKQSDYIYRFFLELSSENRRIDDIKRADTYMFYNEHLEILDEILKNYLSILEKNSCVNKINLNKNYTINSKFLSRFEKIIIKFEGYFTKQEFEIISKISDFIDLEIEFYKNIYNNKSIEIFSDFNFEFKDDCKYLINLSKKELISEHRVDKNNNINIKGFANRVNQVAFIKSTIVNLVNRGVDASNIAVVLPNEDFAKTLKLNDKEEYFNFAMGNDILNKNLYQKAYVVSNYINEDDIKNIKSLEFFQIDKKNIDENIKKVWNDRLNIDNFRFITNFIKESETNKELLEKYDEMVYFLESLFFTNETFLRIKDAYKIFLQNLASIKLDDINSGKITVMGLLETRAINFDAVIICDFNEEFIPKISIKDKFLSSKIKKLASLPTTKDRENLQRYYYKRLVDNSKEVFISYVNSKDSSISRFAYELFDYKQDKLFDTEYKDILYTNIKFEHSSENIVQNIDLKQFTWSASALKTYLECKRKWYLNYILKIKEHAISNFPKSFELGNIVHKILEEYYKSSNTNIDDLFIKYRANNPFLTLDLEIYKQKVKSFIEFDKKRLENREIVELEKSFVVDFNDFKITGVIDRVDRYKDCYEVIDYKTSRSLKVDTEKNYEKSSDFQLEFYFLAIKTLYEPQQIRAFYYDIYENLLKEEIALEPKLELLKAIFDDFKNQSKSQIDFCKTEDSSKCEFCPYKTICNKD
;
A
#
# COMPACT_ATOMS: atom_id res chain seq x y z
N MET A 1 29.99 1.79 -9.52
CA MET A 1 29.90 1.47 -8.08
C MET A 1 29.22 2.63 -7.39
N HIS A 2 28.00 2.45 -6.86
CA HIS A 2 27.40 3.50 -6.03
C HIS A 2 28.13 3.53 -4.69
N ASP A 3 28.53 4.73 -4.31
CA ASP A 3 29.29 4.95 -3.09
C ASP A 3 28.37 4.67 -1.88
N LYS A 4 28.75 3.71 -1.04
CA LYS A 4 27.99 3.27 0.15
C LYS A 4 27.77 4.39 1.17
N LYS A 5 28.44 5.52 1.00
CA LYS A 5 28.43 6.67 1.90
C LYS A 5 27.64 7.87 1.38
N THR A 6 26.94 7.72 0.25
CA THR A 6 26.07 8.77 -0.31
C THR A 6 24.63 8.56 0.15
N LEU A 7 24.02 9.62 0.70
CA LEU A 7 22.62 9.68 1.03
C LEU A 7 21.84 10.39 -0.09
N TYR A 8 20.90 9.68 -0.70
CA TYR A 8 19.98 10.25 -1.69
C TYR A 8 18.71 10.74 -1.04
N VAL A 9 18.30 11.95 -1.38
CA VAL A 9 17.12 12.60 -0.79
C VAL A 9 16.12 12.96 -1.86
N PHE A 10 14.89 12.51 -1.69
CA PHE A 10 13.82 12.64 -2.67
C PHE A 10 12.62 13.42 -2.15
N PRO A 11 11.80 14.01 -3.03
CA PRO A 11 10.59 14.73 -2.61
C PRO A 11 9.47 13.82 -2.09
N THR A 12 9.45 12.53 -2.47
CA THR A 12 8.38 11.59 -2.10
C THR A 12 8.93 10.18 -1.83
N SER A 13 8.22 9.38 -1.02
CA SER A 13 8.57 7.97 -0.79
C SER A 13 8.45 7.14 -2.08
N ARG A 14 7.58 7.55 -3.01
CA ARG A 14 7.43 6.88 -4.30
C ARG A 14 8.66 7.07 -5.16
N SER A 15 9.19 8.29 -5.26
CA SER A 15 10.44 8.53 -6.01
C SER A 15 11.64 7.76 -5.44
N ILE A 16 11.66 7.49 -4.14
CA ILE A 16 12.63 6.56 -3.53
C ILE A 16 12.43 5.15 -4.07
N ARG A 17 11.18 4.65 -4.10
CA ARG A 17 10.84 3.31 -4.58
C ARG A 17 11.27 3.14 -6.03
N GLU A 18 10.92 4.08 -6.91
CA GLU A 18 11.31 4.07 -8.31
C GLU A 18 12.84 4.11 -8.50
N PHE A 19 13.52 4.94 -7.71
CA PHE A 19 14.97 4.98 -7.71
C PHE A 19 15.59 3.62 -7.35
N ILE A 20 15.08 2.96 -6.32
CA ILE A 20 15.54 1.64 -5.88
C ILE A 20 15.25 0.57 -6.93
N PHE A 21 14.06 0.55 -7.53
CA PHE A 21 13.70 -0.39 -8.59
C PHE A 21 14.54 -0.21 -9.87
N GLY A 22 15.03 1.01 -10.11
CA GLY A 22 15.96 1.28 -11.21
C GLY A 22 17.32 0.56 -11.10
N PHE A 23 17.67 0.03 -9.91
CA PHE A 23 18.90 -0.73 -9.69
C PHE A 23 18.79 -2.15 -10.22
N LYS A 24 19.34 -2.41 -11.39
CA LYS A 24 19.38 -3.75 -12.03
C LYS A 24 20.56 -4.63 -11.58
N ALA A 25 21.42 -4.14 -10.69
CA ALA A 25 22.60 -4.87 -10.25
C ALA A 25 22.22 -5.97 -9.25
N LYS A 26 22.66 -7.20 -9.52
CA LYS A 26 22.52 -8.34 -8.59
C LYS A 26 23.62 -8.23 -7.51
N ASP A 27 23.27 -8.64 -6.27
CA ASP A 27 24.20 -8.74 -5.13
C ASP A 27 24.91 -7.44 -4.72
N THR A 28 24.19 -6.30 -4.76
CA THR A 28 24.70 -5.02 -4.24
C THR A 28 23.85 -4.54 -3.07
N LEU A 29 24.49 -3.82 -2.13
CA LEU A 29 23.74 -3.07 -1.12
C LEU A 29 22.98 -1.93 -1.79
N LEU A 30 21.70 -1.78 -1.45
CA LEU A 30 20.90 -0.66 -1.92
C LEU A 30 21.45 0.66 -1.39
N PRO A 31 21.38 1.74 -2.19
CA PRO A 31 21.79 3.06 -1.74
C PRO A 31 20.88 3.55 -0.60
N SER A 32 21.45 4.32 0.32
CA SER A 32 20.67 4.99 1.36
C SER A 32 19.80 6.08 0.74
N ALA A 33 18.49 5.99 0.90
CA ALA A 33 17.55 6.96 0.37
C ALA A 33 16.48 7.32 1.40
N ILE A 34 16.17 8.61 1.53
CA ILE A 34 15.14 9.15 2.43
C ILE A 34 14.38 10.30 1.76
N THR A 35 13.26 10.69 2.36
CA THR A 35 12.53 11.88 1.92
C THR A 35 13.14 13.17 2.47
N ILE A 36 12.81 14.33 1.86
CA ILE A 36 13.22 15.65 2.35
C ILE A 36 12.72 15.88 3.79
N ASP A 37 11.47 15.51 4.08
CA ASP A 37 10.91 15.62 5.44
C ASP A 37 11.67 14.77 6.45
N GLU A 38 12.09 13.56 6.06
CA GLU A 38 12.92 12.71 6.92
C GLU A 38 14.32 13.27 7.11
N LEU A 39 14.94 13.83 6.05
CA LEU A 39 16.22 14.52 6.17
C LEU A 39 16.15 15.63 7.22
N LEU A 40 15.18 16.54 7.06
CA LEU A 40 15.00 17.67 7.97
C LEU A 40 14.79 17.22 9.42
N LYS A 41 13.98 16.17 9.65
CA LYS A 41 13.73 15.62 11.00
C LYS A 41 14.94 14.92 11.60
N LYS A 42 15.64 14.08 10.83
CA LYS A 42 16.80 13.29 11.32
C LYS A 42 18.04 14.13 11.51
N SER A 43 18.18 15.22 10.75
CA SER A 43 19.35 16.13 10.80
C SER A 43 19.32 17.13 11.94
N ILE A 44 18.26 17.14 12.74
CA ILE A 44 18.14 18.05 13.91
C ILE A 44 17.86 17.28 15.20
N ASN A 45 18.36 17.84 16.32
CA ASN A 45 18.02 17.42 17.68
C ASN A 45 17.20 18.51 18.37
N LEU A 46 16.15 18.13 19.07
CA LEU A 46 15.20 19.05 19.72
C LEU A 46 15.52 19.32 21.21
N ASN A 47 16.72 19.00 21.69
CA ASN A 47 17.19 19.31 23.05
C ASN A 47 16.14 18.95 24.15
N SER A 48 15.74 17.68 24.20
CA SER A 48 14.75 17.13 25.17
C SER A 48 13.30 17.56 24.95
N LYS A 49 12.99 18.29 23.89
CA LYS A 49 11.62 18.63 23.48
C LYS A 49 11.07 17.57 22.51
N LYS A 50 9.74 17.48 22.39
CA LYS A 50 9.05 16.56 21.47
C LYS A 50 8.27 17.31 20.41
N TYR A 51 8.05 16.69 19.26
CA TYR A 51 7.16 17.26 18.26
C TYR A 51 5.72 17.27 18.76
N GLU A 52 5.03 18.41 18.54
CA GLU A 52 3.60 18.55 18.75
C GLU A 52 2.83 17.65 17.77
N SER A 53 1.87 16.86 18.27
CA SER A 53 0.97 16.11 17.43
C SER A 53 -0.11 17.02 16.81
N LYS A 54 -0.77 16.56 15.73
CA LYS A 54 -1.86 17.36 15.08
C LYS A 54 -2.98 17.69 16.06
N GLU A 55 -3.26 16.85 16.98
CA GLU A 55 -4.36 16.93 17.94
C GLU A 55 -4.00 17.79 19.12
N GLN A 56 -2.79 17.63 19.67
CA GLN A 56 -2.26 18.56 20.66
C GLN A 56 -2.34 20.00 20.16
N ARG A 57 -2.04 20.21 18.87
CA ARG A 57 -2.17 21.51 18.21
C ARG A 57 -3.56 22.14 18.38
N VAL A 58 -4.61 21.36 18.11
CA VAL A 58 -5.98 21.87 18.23
C VAL A 58 -6.31 22.25 19.66
N ILE A 59 -5.90 21.42 20.62
CA ILE A 59 -6.11 21.68 22.06
C ILE A 59 -5.32 22.91 22.49
N PHE A 60 -4.06 22.99 22.14
CA PHE A 60 -3.21 24.13 22.51
C PHE A 60 -3.68 25.44 21.90
N LEU A 61 -4.15 25.41 20.66
CA LEU A 61 -4.78 26.58 20.02
C LEU A 61 -6.10 26.94 20.71
N ASN A 62 -6.93 25.97 21.08
CA ASN A 62 -8.16 26.22 21.81
C ASN A 62 -7.88 26.82 23.21
N GLU A 63 -6.83 26.37 23.88
CA GLU A 63 -6.38 26.96 25.12
C GLU A 63 -5.86 28.39 24.92
N ALA A 64 -5.09 28.63 23.85
CA ALA A 64 -4.52 29.95 23.53
C ALA A 64 -5.58 31.03 23.28
N ILE A 65 -6.78 30.66 22.82
CA ILE A 65 -7.87 31.61 22.54
C ILE A 65 -8.83 31.84 23.72
N LYS A 66 -8.74 31.12 24.83
CA LYS A 66 -9.73 31.17 25.92
C LYS A 66 -10.03 32.61 26.39
N ASN A 67 -9.00 33.41 26.55
CA ASN A 67 -9.10 34.79 27.08
C ASN A 67 -9.04 35.87 26.01
N VAL A 68 -8.99 35.49 24.71
CA VAL A 68 -8.89 36.44 23.59
C VAL A 68 -10.27 36.72 23.03
N ASP A 69 -10.55 37.97 22.66
CA ASP A 69 -11.79 38.34 21.99
C ASP A 69 -11.71 38.04 20.48
N LEU A 70 -12.43 37.00 20.06
CA LEU A 70 -12.46 36.53 18.67
C LEU A 70 -13.54 37.15 17.80
N ASN A 71 -14.40 38.01 18.34
CA ASN A 71 -15.57 38.54 17.62
C ASN A 71 -15.16 39.25 16.32
N LYS A 72 -14.09 40.03 16.35
CA LYS A 72 -13.58 40.77 15.17
C LYS A 72 -13.00 39.84 14.09
N LEU A 73 -12.54 38.65 14.44
CA LEU A 73 -12.09 37.64 13.49
C LEU A 73 -13.25 36.79 12.94
N GLY A 74 -14.45 36.91 13.50
CA GLY A 74 -15.60 36.09 13.15
C GLY A 74 -15.44 34.62 13.54
N PHE A 75 -14.66 34.34 14.57
CA PHE A 75 -14.41 32.96 15.07
C PHE A 75 -15.20 32.69 16.35
N SER A 76 -15.62 31.44 16.49
CA SER A 76 -16.37 30.98 17.66
C SER A 76 -15.42 30.38 18.73
N LYS A 77 -15.73 30.65 19.98
CA LYS A 77 -15.10 29.98 21.13
C LYS A 77 -15.68 28.58 21.39
N ASN A 78 -16.78 28.21 20.72
CA ASN A 78 -17.30 26.84 20.80
C ASN A 78 -16.32 25.87 20.15
N PHE A 79 -15.87 24.87 20.93
CA PHE A 79 -14.83 23.94 20.49
C PHE A 79 -15.11 23.26 19.16
N ALA A 80 -16.34 22.78 18.93
CA ALA A 80 -16.71 22.08 17.70
C ALA A 80 -16.68 22.99 16.44
N GLN A 81 -17.00 24.28 16.60
CA GLN A 81 -16.89 25.27 15.53
C GLN A 81 -15.44 25.72 15.36
N PHE A 82 -14.73 25.92 16.47
CA PHE A 82 -13.33 26.30 16.46
C PHE A 82 -12.45 25.23 15.81
N LEU A 83 -12.77 23.95 15.99
CA LEU A 83 -12.05 22.85 15.36
C LEU A 83 -11.90 23.04 13.82
N LYS A 84 -12.96 23.52 13.15
CA LYS A 84 -12.91 23.83 11.71
C LYS A 84 -12.15 25.11 11.39
N GLN A 85 -12.06 26.04 12.34
CA GLN A 85 -11.48 27.36 12.18
C GLN A 85 -10.00 27.40 12.60
N SER A 86 -9.59 26.55 13.53
CA SER A 86 -8.22 26.49 14.07
C SER A 86 -7.15 26.29 12.98
N ASP A 87 -7.49 25.55 11.91
CA ASP A 87 -6.59 25.32 10.79
C ASP A 87 -6.21 26.62 10.03
N TYR A 88 -7.11 27.60 9.97
CA TYR A 88 -6.79 28.90 9.35
C TYR A 88 -5.76 29.69 10.18
N ILE A 89 -5.93 29.70 11.51
CA ILE A 89 -5.01 30.39 12.42
C ILE A 89 -3.64 29.71 12.37
N TYR A 90 -3.61 28.36 12.46
CA TYR A 90 -2.37 27.62 12.41
C TYR A 90 -1.61 27.82 11.11
N ARG A 91 -2.31 27.76 9.97
CA ARG A 91 -1.69 27.97 8.66
C ARG A 91 -1.12 29.36 8.50
N PHE A 92 -1.79 30.36 9.02
CA PHE A 92 -1.26 31.73 9.03
C PHE A 92 0.06 31.81 9.81
N PHE A 93 0.11 31.26 11.02
CA PHE A 93 1.33 31.24 11.81
C PHE A 93 2.43 30.43 11.16
N LEU A 94 2.07 29.30 10.57
CA LEU A 94 3.00 28.44 9.84
C LEU A 94 3.59 29.16 8.62
N GLU A 95 2.77 29.86 7.84
CA GLU A 95 3.23 30.61 6.67
C GLU A 95 4.25 31.69 7.07
N LEU A 96 3.97 32.44 8.12
CA LEU A 96 4.90 33.45 8.65
C LEU A 96 6.23 32.82 9.11
N SER A 97 6.15 31.81 9.96
CA SER A 97 7.34 31.18 10.54
C SER A 97 8.18 30.46 9.49
N SER A 98 7.55 29.81 8.52
CA SER A 98 8.22 29.13 7.41
C SER A 98 9.04 30.11 6.54
N GLU A 99 8.58 31.34 6.40
CA GLU A 99 9.28 32.41 5.66
C GLU A 99 10.14 33.32 6.55
N ASN A 100 10.36 32.91 7.80
CA ASN A 100 11.11 33.69 8.80
C ASN A 100 10.55 35.12 8.97
N ARG A 101 9.20 35.28 8.93
CA ARG A 101 8.49 36.54 9.13
C ARG A 101 7.77 36.58 10.45
N ARG A 102 7.62 37.76 11.01
CA ARG A 102 6.86 38.03 12.23
C ARG A 102 5.59 38.84 11.90
N ILE A 103 4.64 38.86 12.80
CA ILE A 103 3.42 39.70 12.64
C ILE A 103 3.78 41.19 12.49
N ASP A 104 4.84 41.65 13.16
CA ASP A 104 5.31 43.04 12.98
C ASP A 104 5.77 43.35 11.55
N ASP A 105 6.33 42.39 10.83
CA ASP A 105 6.70 42.59 9.41
C ASP A 105 5.44 42.78 8.56
N ILE A 106 4.34 42.10 8.89
CA ILE A 106 3.05 42.26 8.23
C ILE A 106 2.44 43.63 8.56
N LYS A 107 2.49 44.06 9.83
CA LYS A 107 2.03 45.38 10.24
C LYS A 107 2.76 46.50 9.49
N ARG A 108 4.06 46.37 9.26
CA ARG A 108 4.85 47.32 8.46
C ARG A 108 4.45 47.32 6.97
N ALA A 109 4.05 46.16 6.44
CA ALA A 109 3.60 46.03 5.06
C ALA A 109 2.17 46.54 4.85
N ASP A 110 1.36 46.62 5.91
CA ASP A 110 -0.01 47.13 5.90
C ASP A 110 -0.02 48.65 6.10
N THR A 111 0.43 49.40 5.10
CA THR A 111 0.56 50.87 5.11
C THR A 111 -0.72 51.62 5.43
N TYR A 112 -1.89 51.02 5.22
CA TYR A 112 -3.20 51.63 5.48
C TYR A 112 -3.86 51.13 6.77
N MET A 113 -3.19 50.26 7.55
CA MET A 113 -3.67 49.69 8.79
C MET A 113 -5.02 48.95 8.71
N PHE A 114 -5.37 48.44 7.52
CA PHE A 114 -6.64 47.73 7.30
C PHE A 114 -6.79 46.45 8.14
N TYR A 115 -5.66 45.80 8.49
CA TYR A 115 -5.64 44.54 9.20
C TYR A 115 -5.11 44.70 10.64
N ASN A 116 -4.85 45.91 11.12
CA ASN A 116 -4.14 46.12 12.40
C ASN A 116 -4.84 45.41 13.57
N GLU A 117 -6.16 45.60 13.72
CA GLU A 117 -6.92 44.95 14.80
C GLU A 117 -6.91 43.44 14.73
N HIS A 118 -7.03 42.85 13.53
CA HIS A 118 -6.94 41.41 13.33
C HIS A 118 -5.55 40.87 13.64
N LEU A 119 -4.50 41.60 13.27
CA LEU A 119 -3.12 41.24 13.50
C LEU A 119 -2.75 41.35 14.98
N GLU A 120 -3.33 42.28 15.75
CA GLU A 120 -3.15 42.34 17.21
C GLU A 120 -3.75 41.12 17.90
N ILE A 121 -4.96 40.72 17.54
CA ILE A 121 -5.62 39.54 18.08
C ILE A 121 -4.80 38.27 17.71
N LEU A 122 -4.34 38.14 16.48
CA LEU A 122 -3.52 37.03 16.05
C LEU A 122 -2.16 36.98 16.75
N ASP A 123 -1.55 38.15 17.04
CA ASP A 123 -0.31 38.23 17.78
C ASP A 123 -0.48 37.79 19.25
N GLU A 124 -1.59 38.16 19.89
CA GLU A 124 -1.95 37.68 21.23
C GLU A 124 -2.14 36.15 21.24
N ILE A 125 -2.90 35.62 20.29
CA ILE A 125 -3.07 34.16 20.16
C ILE A 125 -1.72 33.46 19.96
N LEU A 126 -0.85 33.98 19.08
CA LEU A 126 0.47 33.41 18.83
C LEU A 126 1.34 33.40 20.10
N LYS A 127 1.37 34.50 20.86
CA LYS A 127 2.11 34.58 22.13
C LYS A 127 1.63 33.54 23.13
N ASN A 128 0.30 33.43 23.30
CA ASN A 128 -0.31 32.44 24.19
C ASN A 128 0.04 31.02 23.75
N TYR A 129 -0.08 30.73 22.44
CA TYR A 129 0.23 29.42 21.87
C TYR A 129 1.69 29.04 22.06
N LEU A 130 2.62 29.95 21.79
CA LEU A 130 4.06 29.73 22.02
C LEU A 130 4.38 29.46 23.51
N SER A 131 3.72 30.15 24.42
CA SER A 131 3.85 29.91 25.86
C SER A 131 3.37 28.51 26.25
N ILE A 132 2.25 28.05 25.68
CA ILE A 132 1.70 26.72 25.92
C ILE A 132 2.65 25.64 25.36
N LEU A 133 3.20 25.84 24.16
CA LEU A 133 4.20 24.93 23.59
C LEU A 133 5.43 24.79 24.49
N GLU A 134 5.94 25.92 25.04
CA GLU A 134 7.10 25.91 25.92
C GLU A 134 6.79 25.18 27.23
N LYS A 135 5.64 25.45 27.85
CA LYS A 135 5.17 24.80 29.08
C LYS A 135 5.08 23.27 28.93
N ASN A 136 4.66 22.80 27.74
CA ASN A 136 4.51 21.38 27.44
C ASN A 136 5.76 20.75 26.82
N SER A 137 6.88 21.47 26.73
CA SER A 137 8.12 21.02 26.07
C SER A 137 7.88 20.52 24.63
N CYS A 138 6.98 21.20 23.91
CA CYS A 138 6.61 20.87 22.54
C CYS A 138 7.24 21.81 21.52
N VAL A 139 7.57 21.27 20.35
CA VAL A 139 8.11 21.98 19.20
C VAL A 139 7.28 21.65 17.96
N ASN A 140 7.03 22.65 17.15
CA ASN A 140 6.49 22.51 15.80
C ASN A 140 7.19 23.48 14.83
N LYS A 141 6.80 23.49 13.56
CA LYS A 141 7.42 24.39 12.55
C LYS A 141 7.33 25.89 12.91
N ILE A 142 6.40 26.32 13.80
CA ILE A 142 6.24 27.73 14.19
C ILE A 142 7.36 28.19 15.14
N ASN A 143 7.79 27.35 16.06
CA ASN A 143 8.83 27.68 17.05
C ASN A 143 10.15 26.93 16.84
N LEU A 144 10.31 26.23 15.71
CA LEU A 144 11.47 25.37 15.44
C LEU A 144 12.80 26.11 15.47
N ASN A 145 12.89 27.30 14.84
CA ASN A 145 14.13 28.04 14.64
C ASN A 145 14.95 28.31 15.93
N LYS A 146 14.31 28.35 17.08
CA LYS A 146 14.94 28.57 18.38
C LYS A 146 15.23 27.29 19.18
N ASN A 147 14.79 26.13 18.68
CA ASN A 147 14.64 24.92 19.47
C ASN A 147 15.35 23.70 18.88
N TYR A 148 16.32 23.88 17.99
CA TYR A 148 17.06 22.76 17.43
C TYR A 148 18.57 23.01 17.37
N THR A 149 19.32 21.91 17.33
CA THR A 149 20.74 21.85 16.98
C THR A 149 20.94 20.81 15.88
N ILE A 150 22.00 20.98 15.07
CA ILE A 150 22.31 20.00 14.01
C ILE A 150 22.77 18.68 14.63
N ASN A 151 22.24 17.58 14.09
CA ASN A 151 22.56 16.21 14.51
C ASN A 151 23.80 15.70 13.75
N SER A 152 24.98 16.12 14.18
CA SER A 152 26.25 15.71 13.56
C SER A 152 26.46 14.19 13.58
N LYS A 153 25.95 13.47 14.59
CA LYS A 153 26.01 12.01 14.68
C LYS A 153 25.24 11.31 13.55
N PHE A 154 24.13 11.88 13.09
CA PHE A 154 23.42 11.37 11.94
C PHE A 154 24.18 11.65 10.65
N LEU A 155 24.64 12.89 10.47
CA LEU A 155 25.34 13.34 9.27
C LEU A 155 26.68 12.62 9.06
N SER A 156 27.45 12.34 10.13
CA SER A 156 28.74 11.66 10.07
C SER A 156 28.69 10.22 9.51
N ARG A 157 27.51 9.65 9.31
CA ARG A 157 27.33 8.34 8.67
C ARG A 157 27.55 8.38 7.16
N PHE A 158 27.51 9.57 6.57
CA PHE A 158 27.58 9.80 5.14
C PHE A 158 28.77 10.71 4.81
N GLU A 159 29.28 10.59 3.61
CA GLU A 159 30.29 11.49 3.05
C GLU A 159 29.65 12.57 2.19
N LYS A 160 28.48 12.27 1.60
CA LYS A 160 27.79 13.12 0.64
C LYS A 160 26.28 12.99 0.76
N ILE A 161 25.58 14.09 0.54
CA ILE A 161 24.12 14.13 0.38
C ILE A 161 23.77 14.67 -1.00
N ILE A 162 22.86 14.01 -1.72
CA ILE A 162 22.35 14.47 -3.01
C ILE A 162 20.83 14.64 -2.89
N ILE A 163 20.34 15.88 -3.01
CA ILE A 163 18.92 16.22 -2.94
C ILE A 163 18.35 16.36 -4.35
N LYS A 164 17.36 15.54 -4.69
CA LYS A 164 16.52 15.70 -5.89
C LYS A 164 15.42 16.70 -5.58
N PHE A 165 15.66 17.96 -5.91
CA PHE A 165 14.76 19.05 -5.52
C PHE A 165 13.71 19.31 -6.59
N GLU A 166 12.44 19.13 -6.26
CA GLU A 166 11.30 19.53 -7.06
C GLU A 166 10.24 20.13 -6.14
N GLY A 167 10.09 21.44 -6.20
CA GLY A 167 9.11 22.14 -5.38
C GLY A 167 9.56 23.52 -4.94
N TYR A 168 9.28 23.81 -3.68
CA TYR A 168 9.61 25.06 -3.02
C TYR A 168 10.17 24.74 -1.62
N PHE A 169 11.39 25.17 -1.32
CA PHE A 169 11.88 25.24 0.04
C PHE A 169 11.41 26.53 0.69
N THR A 170 10.83 26.42 1.86
CA THR A 170 10.62 27.58 2.72
C THR A 170 11.98 28.10 3.22
N LYS A 171 12.05 29.37 3.60
CA LYS A 171 13.29 29.95 4.15
C LYS A 171 13.79 29.18 5.39
N GLN A 172 12.88 28.72 6.24
CA GLN A 172 13.22 27.91 7.40
C GLN A 172 13.84 26.57 7.00
N GLU A 173 13.25 25.85 6.04
CA GLU A 173 13.77 24.58 5.56
C GLU A 173 15.14 24.74 4.89
N PHE A 174 15.29 25.77 4.08
CA PHE A 174 16.55 26.07 3.42
C PHE A 174 17.67 26.47 4.41
N GLU A 175 17.33 27.20 5.49
CA GLU A 175 18.27 27.51 6.58
C GLU A 175 18.81 26.23 7.24
N ILE A 176 17.95 25.23 7.47
CA ILE A 176 18.39 23.95 8.01
C ILE A 176 19.30 23.22 6.99
N ILE A 177 18.92 23.19 5.71
CA ILE A 177 19.72 22.57 4.64
C ILE A 177 21.06 23.28 4.49
N SER A 178 21.11 24.61 4.57
CA SER A 178 22.34 25.38 4.53
C SER A 178 23.26 25.02 5.72
N LYS A 179 22.72 24.91 6.93
CA LYS A 179 23.49 24.47 8.10
C LYS A 179 23.98 23.01 7.96
N ILE A 180 23.22 22.14 7.29
CA ILE A 180 23.68 20.77 6.99
C ILE A 180 24.88 20.82 6.04
N SER A 181 24.88 21.73 5.05
CA SER A 181 25.98 21.84 4.09
C SER A 181 27.29 22.32 4.70
N ASP A 182 27.28 22.89 5.92
CA ASP A 182 28.49 23.23 6.68
C ASP A 182 29.20 21.96 7.27
N PHE A 183 28.46 20.86 7.39
CA PHE A 183 28.97 19.62 8.00
C PHE A 183 29.27 18.51 7.00
N ILE A 184 28.69 18.54 5.81
CA ILE A 184 28.76 17.47 4.84
C ILE A 184 28.70 18.02 3.41
N ASP A 185 29.36 17.36 2.47
CA ASP A 185 29.27 17.72 1.04
C ASP A 185 27.83 17.50 0.54
N LEU A 186 27.15 18.61 0.19
CA LEU A 186 25.73 18.61 -0.16
C LEU A 186 25.52 19.13 -1.58
N GLU A 187 24.92 18.28 -2.40
CA GLU A 187 24.52 18.60 -3.77
C GLU A 187 23.01 18.67 -3.92
N ILE A 188 22.56 19.58 -4.79
CA ILE A 188 21.14 19.75 -5.12
C ILE A 188 20.98 19.65 -6.64
N GLU A 189 20.14 18.71 -7.07
CA GLU A 189 19.72 18.58 -8.46
C GLU A 189 18.30 19.15 -8.62
N PHE A 190 18.10 20.03 -9.59
CA PHE A 190 16.80 20.63 -9.87
C PHE A 190 16.65 20.99 -11.35
N TYR A 191 15.38 21.12 -11.78
CA TYR A 191 15.00 21.67 -13.08
C TYR A 191 14.51 23.11 -12.93
N LYS A 192 14.98 24.04 -13.79
CA LYS A 192 14.53 25.41 -13.83
C LYS A 192 13.79 25.71 -15.13
N ASN A 193 12.64 26.39 -15.01
CA ASN A 193 11.92 27.02 -16.10
C ASN A 193 11.34 28.38 -15.65
N ILE A 194 10.64 29.07 -16.54
CA ILE A 194 10.08 30.42 -16.27
C ILE A 194 9.10 30.47 -15.08
N TYR A 195 8.53 29.33 -14.67
CA TYR A 195 7.48 29.27 -13.65
C TYR A 195 8.00 29.06 -12.23
N ASN A 196 9.22 28.57 -12.03
CA ASN A 196 9.77 28.28 -10.70
C ASN A 196 10.80 29.29 -10.21
N ASN A 197 10.83 30.51 -10.75
CA ASN A 197 11.77 31.56 -10.33
C ASN A 197 11.75 31.78 -8.82
N LYS A 198 10.56 31.80 -8.20
CA LYS A 198 10.41 31.94 -6.73
C LYS A 198 11.10 30.83 -5.95
N SER A 199 11.09 29.60 -6.47
CA SER A 199 11.79 28.46 -5.85
C SER A 199 13.31 28.56 -5.98
N ILE A 200 13.81 29.25 -7.00
CA ILE A 200 15.24 29.35 -7.29
C ILE A 200 15.86 30.60 -6.62
N GLU A 201 15.06 31.59 -6.20
CA GLU A 201 15.55 32.78 -5.47
C GLU A 201 16.43 32.43 -4.25
N ILE A 202 16.25 31.27 -3.64
CA ILE A 202 17.06 30.82 -2.50
C ILE A 202 18.52 30.54 -2.87
N PHE A 203 18.82 30.36 -4.16
CA PHE A 203 20.18 30.16 -4.68
C PHE A 203 20.78 31.47 -5.23
N SER A 204 20.24 32.63 -4.89
CA SER A 204 20.73 33.94 -5.34
C SER A 204 22.20 34.24 -4.94
N ASP A 205 22.71 33.59 -3.91
CA ASP A 205 24.10 33.72 -3.46
C ASP A 205 25.12 33.01 -4.37
N PHE A 206 24.65 32.26 -5.37
CA PHE A 206 25.53 31.69 -6.40
C PHE A 206 25.86 32.76 -7.44
N ASN A 207 27.13 32.94 -7.74
CA ASN A 207 27.62 33.82 -8.80
C ASN A 207 27.39 33.21 -10.19
N PHE A 208 26.15 32.78 -10.44
CA PHE A 208 25.73 32.09 -11.65
C PHE A 208 24.27 32.40 -11.99
N GLU A 209 24.00 32.67 -13.25
CA GLU A 209 22.63 32.87 -13.75
C GLU A 209 22.04 31.54 -14.25
N PHE A 210 20.98 31.10 -13.59
CA PHE A 210 20.26 29.87 -13.96
C PHE A 210 19.33 30.14 -15.14
N LYS A 211 19.63 29.56 -16.31
CA LYS A 211 18.82 29.66 -17.54
C LYS A 211 17.56 28.82 -17.44
N ASP A 212 16.52 29.23 -18.19
CA ASP A 212 15.31 28.46 -18.30
C ASP A 212 15.49 27.18 -19.13
N ASP A 213 14.60 26.18 -18.88
CA ASP A 213 14.55 24.88 -19.52
C ASP A 213 15.87 24.09 -19.38
N CYS A 214 16.52 24.23 -18.21
CA CYS A 214 17.75 23.53 -17.89
C CYS A 214 17.66 22.75 -16.57
N LYS A 215 18.33 21.62 -16.54
CA LYS A 215 18.55 20.82 -15.34
C LYS A 215 19.94 21.12 -14.78
N TYR A 216 19.99 21.39 -13.51
CA TYR A 216 21.17 21.79 -12.80
C TYR A 216 21.55 20.78 -11.70
N LEU A 217 22.85 20.57 -11.53
CA LEU A 217 23.42 19.99 -10.33
C LEU A 217 24.39 21.04 -9.74
N ILE A 218 24.11 21.48 -8.53
CA ILE A 218 24.94 22.45 -7.79
C ILE A 218 25.48 21.82 -6.52
N ASN A 219 26.66 22.26 -6.10
CA ASN A 219 27.22 21.95 -4.79
C ASN A 219 26.94 23.11 -3.85
N LEU A 220 26.08 22.89 -2.82
CA LEU A 220 25.70 23.92 -1.87
C LEU A 220 26.85 24.26 -0.91
N SER A 221 27.64 23.26 -0.49
CA SER A 221 28.75 23.43 0.45
C SER A 221 29.88 24.30 -0.14
N LYS A 222 30.13 24.18 -1.45
CA LYS A 222 31.19 24.91 -2.15
C LYS A 222 30.70 26.13 -2.94
N LYS A 223 29.35 26.26 -3.07
CA LYS A 223 28.67 27.24 -3.92
C LYS A 223 29.12 27.18 -5.39
N GLU A 224 29.27 25.99 -5.93
CA GLU A 224 29.73 25.72 -7.29
C GLU A 224 28.67 25.06 -8.16
N LEU A 225 28.66 25.37 -9.45
CA LEU A 225 27.90 24.66 -10.46
C LEU A 225 28.71 23.40 -10.89
N ILE A 226 28.07 22.22 -10.75
CA ILE A 226 28.70 20.94 -11.17
C ILE A 226 28.31 20.62 -12.62
N SER A 227 27.03 20.73 -12.97
CA SER A 227 26.57 20.46 -14.33
C SER A 227 25.30 21.26 -14.70
N GLU A 228 25.20 21.55 -15.99
CA GLU A 228 24.04 22.17 -16.64
C GLU A 228 23.67 21.33 -17.87
N HIS A 229 22.40 20.94 -17.97
CA HIS A 229 21.89 20.20 -19.12
C HIS A 229 20.56 20.82 -19.58
N ARG A 230 20.50 21.17 -20.87
CA ARG A 230 19.26 21.65 -21.48
C ARG A 230 18.25 20.53 -21.60
N VAL A 231 16.97 20.81 -21.29
CA VAL A 231 15.85 19.90 -21.44
C VAL A 231 15.03 20.32 -22.65
N ASP A 232 14.85 19.42 -23.60
CA ASP A 232 14.04 19.68 -24.79
C ASP A 232 12.54 19.63 -24.42
N LYS A 233 11.77 20.48 -25.12
CA LYS A 233 10.30 20.48 -24.95
C LYS A 233 9.71 19.24 -25.55
N ASN A 234 8.78 18.61 -24.83
CA ASN A 234 8.00 17.52 -25.38
C ASN A 234 6.93 18.07 -26.35
N ASN A 235 6.98 17.63 -27.60
CA ASN A 235 6.01 17.97 -28.62
C ASN A 235 4.97 16.86 -28.89
N ASN A 236 5.08 15.70 -28.21
CA ASN A 236 4.18 14.57 -28.40
C ASN A 236 3.03 14.62 -27.35
N ILE A 237 2.18 15.65 -27.50
CA ILE A 237 1.06 15.90 -26.59
C ILE A 237 -0.25 15.75 -27.35
N ASN A 238 -1.12 14.85 -26.85
CA ASN A 238 -2.45 14.61 -27.40
C ASN A 238 -3.53 15.07 -26.41
N ILE A 239 -4.31 16.08 -26.76
CA ILE A 239 -5.36 16.66 -25.92
C ILE A 239 -6.73 16.39 -26.52
N LYS A 240 -7.65 15.77 -25.75
CA LYS A 240 -9.01 15.44 -26.20
C LYS A 240 -10.08 15.90 -25.23
N GLY A 241 -11.13 16.54 -25.78
CA GLY A 241 -12.30 16.98 -25.05
C GLY A 241 -13.44 15.99 -25.10
N PHE A 242 -14.22 15.89 -24.04
CA PHE A 242 -15.38 15.01 -23.89
C PHE A 242 -16.57 15.74 -23.29
N ALA A 243 -17.80 15.41 -23.70
CA ALA A 243 -19.00 16.00 -23.12
C ALA A 243 -19.26 15.49 -21.68
N ASN A 244 -18.83 14.24 -21.38
CA ASN A 244 -19.08 13.60 -20.10
C ASN A 244 -17.78 13.04 -19.49
N ARG A 245 -17.72 13.13 -18.16
CA ARG A 245 -16.58 12.67 -17.37
C ARG A 245 -16.30 11.16 -17.54
N VAL A 246 -17.36 10.34 -17.72
CA VAL A 246 -17.22 8.88 -17.94
C VAL A 246 -16.52 8.55 -19.26
N ASN A 247 -16.69 9.36 -20.30
CA ASN A 247 -16.06 9.13 -21.60
C ASN A 247 -14.52 9.30 -21.54
N GLN A 248 -13.99 10.06 -20.58
CA GLN A 248 -12.55 10.09 -20.30
C GLN A 248 -12.02 8.72 -19.88
N VAL A 249 -12.82 7.90 -19.17
CA VAL A 249 -12.40 6.53 -18.79
C VAL A 249 -12.17 5.67 -20.03
N ALA A 250 -13.03 5.78 -21.04
CA ALA A 250 -12.86 5.08 -22.31
C ALA A 250 -11.57 5.52 -23.02
N PHE A 251 -11.30 6.82 -23.04
CA PHE A 251 -10.06 7.36 -23.59
C PHE A 251 -8.83 6.83 -22.85
N ILE A 252 -8.85 6.83 -21.52
CA ILE A 252 -7.75 6.32 -20.67
C ILE A 252 -7.50 4.84 -21.01
N LYS A 253 -8.54 4.00 -20.96
CA LYS A 253 -8.42 2.56 -21.27
C LYS A 253 -7.88 2.32 -22.68
N SER A 254 -8.44 2.98 -23.67
CA SER A 254 -7.97 2.86 -25.07
C SER A 254 -6.53 3.30 -25.24
N THR A 255 -6.14 4.41 -24.62
CA THR A 255 -4.77 4.93 -24.68
C THR A 255 -3.79 3.93 -24.07
N ILE A 256 -4.12 3.38 -22.89
CA ILE A 256 -3.30 2.37 -22.21
C ILE A 256 -3.12 1.13 -23.07
N VAL A 257 -4.21 0.60 -23.63
CA VAL A 257 -4.16 -0.58 -24.52
C VAL A 257 -3.25 -0.31 -25.71
N ASN A 258 -3.40 0.83 -26.36
CA ASN A 258 -2.58 1.21 -27.51
C ASN A 258 -1.09 1.36 -27.15
N LEU A 259 -0.77 1.90 -25.97
CA LEU A 259 0.60 2.04 -25.46
C LEU A 259 1.23 0.66 -25.20
N VAL A 260 0.51 -0.21 -24.47
CA VAL A 260 0.99 -1.56 -24.15
C VAL A 260 1.17 -2.40 -25.41
N ASN A 261 0.23 -2.34 -26.37
CA ASN A 261 0.34 -3.05 -27.64
C ASN A 261 1.52 -2.56 -28.51
N ARG A 262 1.97 -1.31 -28.32
CA ARG A 262 3.20 -0.78 -28.94
C ARG A 262 4.48 -1.14 -28.17
N GLY A 263 4.37 -1.89 -27.06
CA GLY A 263 5.50 -2.36 -26.26
C GLY A 263 5.92 -1.42 -25.13
N VAL A 264 5.12 -0.42 -24.76
CA VAL A 264 5.38 0.40 -23.58
C VAL A 264 5.07 -0.43 -22.32
N ASP A 265 6.02 -0.51 -21.40
CA ASP A 265 5.81 -1.23 -20.12
C ASP A 265 4.69 -0.54 -19.31
N ALA A 266 3.71 -1.33 -18.87
CA ALA A 266 2.57 -0.82 -18.11
C ALA A 266 3.01 -0.12 -16.80
N SER A 267 4.11 -0.55 -16.18
CA SER A 267 4.66 0.07 -14.97
C SER A 267 5.23 1.48 -15.22
N ASN A 268 5.59 1.80 -16.47
CA ASN A 268 6.08 3.11 -16.89
C ASN A 268 4.97 4.03 -17.40
N ILE A 269 3.69 3.62 -17.27
CA ILE A 269 2.52 4.43 -17.61
C ILE A 269 1.92 4.98 -16.32
N ALA A 270 1.73 6.29 -16.24
CA ALA A 270 1.04 6.94 -15.12
C ALA A 270 -0.27 7.59 -15.55
N VAL A 271 -1.32 7.40 -14.75
CA VAL A 271 -2.57 8.17 -14.83
C VAL A 271 -2.57 9.23 -13.72
N VAL A 272 -2.56 10.49 -14.08
CA VAL A 272 -2.48 11.61 -13.15
C VAL A 272 -3.84 12.25 -12.96
N LEU A 273 -4.28 12.35 -11.71
CA LEU A 273 -5.56 12.91 -11.30
C LEU A 273 -5.36 14.30 -10.66
N PRO A 274 -5.72 15.40 -11.33
CA PRO A 274 -5.82 16.73 -10.72
C PRO A 274 -6.85 16.76 -9.60
N ASN A 275 -7.97 16.06 -9.80
CA ASN A 275 -9.00 15.82 -8.80
C ASN A 275 -9.07 14.34 -8.44
N GLU A 276 -8.72 14.00 -7.19
CA GLU A 276 -8.71 12.63 -6.68
C GLU A 276 -10.11 11.96 -6.68
N ASP A 277 -11.20 12.73 -6.70
CA ASP A 277 -12.56 12.16 -6.79
C ASP A 277 -12.79 11.34 -8.08
N PHE A 278 -12.02 11.58 -9.13
CA PHE A 278 -12.09 10.81 -10.36
C PHE A 278 -11.65 9.35 -10.17
N ALA A 279 -10.84 9.07 -9.15
CA ALA A 279 -10.45 7.70 -8.81
C ALA A 279 -11.65 6.78 -8.58
N LYS A 280 -12.75 7.30 -8.01
CA LYS A 280 -13.99 6.53 -7.81
C LYS A 280 -14.60 6.08 -9.13
N THR A 281 -14.62 6.98 -10.12
CA THR A 281 -15.13 6.68 -11.47
C THR A 281 -14.23 5.67 -12.19
N LEU A 282 -12.91 5.79 -12.05
CA LEU A 282 -11.98 4.81 -12.61
C LEU A 282 -12.17 3.43 -11.97
N LYS A 283 -12.26 3.34 -10.64
CA LYS A 283 -12.46 2.06 -9.93
C LYS A 283 -13.74 1.34 -10.35
N LEU A 284 -14.86 2.07 -10.50
CA LEU A 284 -16.12 1.48 -10.93
C LEU A 284 -16.03 0.86 -12.33
N ASN A 285 -15.08 1.29 -13.14
CA ASN A 285 -14.86 0.83 -14.51
C ASN A 285 -13.60 -0.03 -14.68
N ASP A 286 -12.93 -0.41 -13.60
CA ASP A 286 -11.71 -1.23 -13.60
C ASP A 286 -12.01 -2.66 -13.15
N LYS A 287 -12.83 -3.36 -13.95
CA LYS A 287 -13.20 -4.76 -13.67
C LYS A 287 -12.02 -5.73 -13.77
N GLU A 288 -11.03 -5.36 -14.56
CA GLU A 288 -9.84 -6.14 -14.85
C GLU A 288 -8.69 -5.86 -13.88
N GLU A 289 -8.88 -4.94 -12.90
CA GLU A 289 -7.90 -4.57 -11.88
C GLU A 289 -6.55 -4.11 -12.46
N TYR A 290 -6.59 -3.28 -13.52
CA TYR A 290 -5.37 -2.77 -14.17
C TYR A 290 -4.69 -1.65 -13.40
N PHE A 291 -5.44 -0.92 -12.58
CA PHE A 291 -4.98 0.29 -11.89
C PHE A 291 -4.47 0.01 -10.48
N ASN A 292 -3.39 0.68 -10.14
CA ASN A 292 -2.85 0.80 -8.78
C ASN A 292 -3.09 2.23 -8.28
N PHE A 293 -3.98 2.39 -7.31
CA PHE A 293 -4.34 3.71 -6.78
C PHE A 293 -3.41 4.11 -5.64
N ALA A 294 -2.38 4.90 -5.95
CA ALA A 294 -1.36 5.37 -5.02
C ALA A 294 -1.91 6.14 -3.80
N MET A 295 -3.08 6.77 -3.96
CA MET A 295 -3.75 7.53 -2.90
C MET A 295 -4.46 6.63 -1.86
N GLY A 296 -4.44 5.31 -2.04
CA GLY A 296 -5.15 4.36 -1.19
C GLY A 296 -6.68 4.39 -1.37
N ASN A 297 -7.35 3.55 -0.59
CA ASN A 297 -8.79 3.44 -0.57
C ASN A 297 -9.35 4.15 0.66
N ASP A 298 -10.27 5.09 0.48
CA ASP A 298 -11.02 5.66 1.61
C ASP A 298 -11.97 4.60 2.20
N ILE A 299 -12.32 4.78 3.48
CA ILE A 299 -13.23 3.88 4.17
C ILE A 299 -14.68 4.39 4.19
N LEU A 300 -14.97 5.48 3.49
CA LEU A 300 -16.29 6.14 3.54
C LEU A 300 -17.43 5.20 3.15
N ASN A 301 -17.18 4.26 2.24
CA ASN A 301 -18.13 3.25 1.79
C ASN A 301 -18.06 1.92 2.57
N LYS A 302 -17.17 1.80 3.58
CA LYS A 302 -17.07 0.60 4.41
C LYS A 302 -18.11 0.60 5.53
N ASN A 303 -18.58 -0.58 5.91
CA ASN A 303 -19.61 -0.76 6.92
C ASN A 303 -19.26 -0.03 8.24
N LEU A 304 -18.01 -0.09 8.67
CA LEU A 304 -17.53 0.57 9.88
C LEU A 304 -17.81 2.10 9.89
N TYR A 305 -17.45 2.80 8.81
CA TYR A 305 -17.73 4.22 8.70
C TYR A 305 -19.20 4.53 8.55
N GLN A 306 -19.90 3.75 7.71
CA GLN A 306 -21.33 3.94 7.48
C GLN A 306 -22.15 3.70 8.76
N LYS A 307 -21.80 2.70 9.56
CA LYS A 307 -22.43 2.46 10.88
C LYS A 307 -22.24 3.68 11.78
N ALA A 308 -21.03 4.20 11.91
CA ALA A 308 -20.76 5.40 12.71
C ALA A 308 -21.54 6.62 12.19
N TYR A 309 -21.58 6.81 10.88
CA TYR A 309 -22.26 7.96 10.24
C TYR A 309 -23.78 7.90 10.43
N VAL A 310 -24.40 6.72 10.23
CA VAL A 310 -25.84 6.51 10.39
C VAL A 310 -26.27 6.69 11.85
N VAL A 311 -25.48 6.20 12.81
CA VAL A 311 -25.73 6.43 14.25
C VAL A 311 -25.74 7.94 14.57
N SER A 312 -24.77 8.70 14.04
CA SER A 312 -24.74 10.16 14.25
C SER A 312 -25.96 10.86 13.66
N ASN A 313 -26.37 10.50 12.44
CA ASN A 313 -27.54 11.11 11.79
C ASN A 313 -28.83 10.81 12.55
N TYR A 314 -29.04 9.57 12.96
CA TYR A 314 -30.21 9.17 13.74
C TYR A 314 -30.33 9.90 15.08
N ILE A 315 -29.20 10.06 15.80
CA ILE A 315 -29.23 10.78 17.09
C ILE A 315 -29.55 12.27 16.92
N ASN A 316 -29.06 12.88 15.83
CA ASN A 316 -29.29 14.29 15.53
C ASN A 316 -30.69 14.55 14.97
N GLU A 317 -31.22 13.65 14.13
CA GLU A 317 -32.53 13.76 13.47
C GLU A 317 -33.22 12.39 13.49
N ASP A 318 -34.20 12.24 14.39
CA ASP A 318 -34.99 10.99 14.53
C ASP A 318 -36.15 10.99 13.51
N ASP A 319 -35.80 10.88 12.24
CA ASP A 319 -36.78 10.81 11.16
C ASP A 319 -36.89 9.39 10.54
N ILE A 320 -37.93 9.17 9.72
CA ILE A 320 -38.19 7.88 9.08
C ILE A 320 -37.03 7.44 8.19
N LYS A 321 -36.31 8.37 7.56
CA LYS A 321 -35.18 8.07 6.66
C LYS A 321 -34.02 7.51 7.46
N ASN A 322 -33.66 8.14 8.58
CA ASN A 322 -32.58 7.71 9.43
C ASN A 322 -32.92 6.38 10.15
N ILE A 323 -34.17 6.16 10.54
CA ILE A 323 -34.62 4.86 11.07
C ILE A 323 -34.45 3.75 10.04
N LYS A 324 -34.88 3.95 8.79
CA LYS A 324 -34.67 2.97 7.71
C LYS A 324 -33.19 2.72 7.42
N SER A 325 -32.32 3.73 7.60
CA SER A 325 -30.91 3.56 7.46
C SER A 325 -30.32 2.66 8.56
N LEU A 326 -30.79 2.78 9.81
CA LEU A 326 -30.41 1.86 10.89
C LEU A 326 -30.82 0.41 10.57
N GLU A 327 -32.06 0.21 10.09
CA GLU A 327 -32.55 -1.10 9.71
C GLU A 327 -31.70 -1.72 8.57
N PHE A 328 -31.38 -0.93 7.55
CA PHE A 328 -30.56 -1.37 6.43
C PHE A 328 -29.17 -1.87 6.88
N PHE A 329 -28.52 -1.16 7.82
CA PHE A 329 -27.24 -1.56 8.37
C PHE A 329 -27.35 -2.53 9.56
N GLN A 330 -28.54 -3.03 9.87
CA GLN A 330 -28.83 -3.97 10.97
C GLN A 330 -28.33 -3.46 12.34
N ILE A 331 -28.50 -2.16 12.58
CA ILE A 331 -28.08 -1.50 13.82
C ILE A 331 -29.25 -1.46 14.80
N ASP A 332 -29.04 -1.95 16.02
CA ASP A 332 -30.09 -1.98 17.05
C ASP A 332 -30.43 -0.57 17.55
N LYS A 333 -31.59 -0.08 17.12
CA LYS A 333 -32.13 1.24 17.53
C LYS A 333 -32.26 1.34 19.05
N LYS A 334 -32.74 0.27 19.71
CA LYS A 334 -32.99 0.27 21.16
C LYS A 334 -31.69 0.49 21.93
N ASN A 335 -30.60 -0.17 21.50
CA ASN A 335 -29.27 -0.01 22.09
C ASN A 335 -28.75 1.43 21.93
N ILE A 336 -28.99 2.06 20.77
CA ILE A 336 -28.60 3.46 20.57
C ILE A 336 -29.39 4.38 21.49
N ASP A 337 -30.72 4.21 21.57
CA ASP A 337 -31.58 5.08 22.38
C ASP A 337 -31.27 4.98 23.88
N GLU A 338 -31.00 3.76 24.37
CA GLU A 338 -30.77 3.51 25.79
C GLU A 338 -29.34 3.89 26.24
N ASN A 339 -28.32 3.68 25.40
CA ASN A 339 -26.90 3.76 25.82
C ASN A 339 -26.12 4.92 25.21
N ILE A 340 -26.54 5.45 24.04
CA ILE A 340 -25.81 6.53 23.36
C ILE A 340 -26.59 7.84 23.37
N LYS A 341 -27.87 7.81 22.94
CA LYS A 341 -28.72 9.01 22.82
C LYS A 341 -28.98 9.67 24.16
N LYS A 342 -29.18 8.90 25.23
CA LYS A 342 -29.38 9.41 26.59
C LYS A 342 -28.21 10.25 27.09
N VAL A 343 -26.98 9.82 26.80
CA VAL A 343 -25.75 10.45 27.28
C VAL A 343 -25.14 11.45 26.28
N TRP A 344 -25.77 11.66 25.13
CA TRP A 344 -25.22 12.42 23.99
C TRP A 344 -24.76 13.84 24.35
N ASN A 345 -25.46 14.49 25.26
CA ASN A 345 -25.14 15.85 25.71
C ASN A 345 -24.30 15.89 27.01
N ASP A 346 -24.02 14.73 27.60
CA ASP A 346 -23.29 14.63 28.84
C ASP A 346 -21.79 14.92 28.64
N ARG A 347 -21.12 15.11 29.76
CA ARG A 347 -19.65 15.25 29.78
C ARG A 347 -19.03 13.92 29.32
N LEU A 348 -18.07 14.02 28.43
CA LEU A 348 -17.28 12.89 27.96
C LEU A 348 -16.52 12.25 29.14
N ASN A 349 -16.67 10.92 29.28
CA ASN A 349 -15.85 10.09 30.15
C ASN A 349 -15.31 8.90 29.35
N ILE A 350 -14.30 8.22 29.87
CA ILE A 350 -13.58 7.15 29.18
C ILE A 350 -14.49 5.94 28.91
N ASP A 351 -15.38 5.62 29.84
CA ASP A 351 -16.25 4.44 29.71
C ASP A 351 -17.28 4.64 28.60
N ASN A 352 -17.92 5.82 28.54
CA ASN A 352 -18.85 6.16 27.46
C ASN A 352 -18.17 6.19 26.10
N PHE A 353 -16.96 6.72 26.02
CA PHE A 353 -16.20 6.77 24.75
C PHE A 353 -15.85 5.35 24.28
N ARG A 354 -15.33 4.51 25.17
CA ARG A 354 -15.00 3.11 24.86
C ARG A 354 -16.25 2.29 24.51
N PHE A 355 -17.35 2.50 25.20
CA PHE A 355 -18.60 1.83 24.85
C PHE A 355 -19.00 2.16 23.40
N ILE A 356 -19.01 3.45 23.03
CA ILE A 356 -19.40 3.90 21.71
C ILE A 356 -18.45 3.36 20.63
N THR A 357 -17.14 3.46 20.84
CA THR A 357 -16.16 2.98 19.88
C THR A 357 -16.18 1.48 19.70
N ASN A 358 -16.35 0.70 20.78
CA ASN A 358 -16.52 -0.75 20.70
C ASN A 358 -17.83 -1.14 19.99
N PHE A 359 -18.95 -0.45 20.25
CA PHE A 359 -20.20 -0.66 19.54
C PHE A 359 -20.06 -0.46 18.02
N ILE A 360 -19.32 0.55 17.59
CA ILE A 360 -19.07 0.80 16.16
C ILE A 360 -18.21 -0.32 15.55
N LYS A 361 -17.21 -0.83 16.28
CA LYS A 361 -16.26 -1.85 15.84
C LYS A 361 -16.85 -3.25 15.72
N GLU A 362 -17.90 -3.58 16.47
CA GLU A 362 -18.39 -4.93 16.80
C GLU A 362 -18.64 -5.85 15.60
N SER A 363 -18.99 -5.32 14.42
CA SER A 363 -19.29 -6.13 13.22
C SER A 363 -18.20 -6.11 12.16
N GLU A 364 -17.04 -5.46 12.43
CA GLU A 364 -15.97 -5.37 11.45
C GLU A 364 -15.03 -6.58 11.52
N THR A 365 -14.62 -7.09 10.37
CA THR A 365 -13.75 -8.28 10.25
C THR A 365 -12.44 -8.02 9.53
N ASN A 366 -12.31 -6.89 8.84
CA ASN A 366 -11.09 -6.54 8.12
C ASN A 366 -9.97 -6.17 9.10
N LYS A 367 -8.92 -6.98 9.15
CA LYS A 367 -7.81 -6.82 10.11
C LYS A 367 -7.06 -5.50 9.96
N GLU A 368 -6.71 -5.11 8.73
CA GLU A 368 -6.00 -3.84 8.46
C GLU A 368 -6.82 -2.64 8.93
N LEU A 369 -8.13 -2.65 8.61
CA LEU A 369 -9.05 -1.60 9.04
C LEU A 369 -9.18 -1.55 10.56
N LEU A 370 -9.25 -2.71 11.22
CA LEU A 370 -9.32 -2.81 12.69
C LEU A 370 -8.05 -2.29 13.35
N GLU A 371 -6.87 -2.60 12.84
CA GLU A 371 -5.59 -2.08 13.36
C GLU A 371 -5.53 -0.56 13.26
N LYS A 372 -5.82 0.01 12.09
CA LYS A 372 -5.85 1.48 11.88
C LYS A 372 -6.94 2.16 12.72
N TYR A 373 -8.09 1.48 12.91
CA TYR A 373 -9.16 1.95 13.78
C TYR A 373 -8.74 2.00 15.26
N ASP A 374 -8.14 0.93 15.76
CA ASP A 374 -7.69 0.83 17.15
C ASP A 374 -6.57 1.83 17.46
N GLU A 375 -5.64 2.03 16.54
CA GLU A 375 -4.61 3.08 16.63
C GLU A 375 -5.26 4.48 16.74
N MET A 376 -6.25 4.76 15.90
CA MET A 376 -6.97 6.03 15.90
C MET A 376 -7.77 6.23 17.20
N VAL A 377 -8.46 5.19 17.68
CA VAL A 377 -9.23 5.24 18.95
C VAL A 377 -8.30 5.45 20.14
N TYR A 378 -7.22 4.67 20.24
CA TYR A 378 -6.21 4.84 21.31
C TYR A 378 -5.63 6.25 21.31
N PHE A 379 -5.37 6.78 20.15
CA PHE A 379 -4.88 8.14 19.99
C PHE A 379 -5.90 9.18 20.47
N LEU A 380 -7.18 9.04 20.10
CA LEU A 380 -8.25 9.93 20.59
C LEU A 380 -8.49 9.80 22.09
N GLU A 381 -8.39 8.60 22.66
CA GLU A 381 -8.43 8.42 24.12
C GLU A 381 -7.32 9.20 24.81
N SER A 382 -6.08 9.03 24.33
CA SER A 382 -4.94 9.78 24.86
C SER A 382 -5.14 11.28 24.77
N LEU A 383 -5.71 11.76 23.65
CA LEU A 383 -5.98 13.17 23.44
C LEU A 383 -7.04 13.72 24.39
N PHE A 384 -8.17 13.01 24.54
CA PHE A 384 -9.31 13.50 25.31
C PHE A 384 -9.11 13.44 26.82
N PHE A 385 -8.37 12.43 27.32
CA PHE A 385 -8.28 12.15 28.75
C PHE A 385 -6.94 12.53 29.39
N THR A 386 -5.90 12.80 28.62
CA THR A 386 -4.61 13.29 29.16
C THR A 386 -4.64 14.81 29.44
N ASN A 387 -5.44 15.55 28.67
CA ASN A 387 -5.61 16.99 28.86
C ASN A 387 -6.99 17.22 29.50
N GLU A 388 -7.10 18.05 30.54
CA GLU A 388 -8.36 18.40 31.22
C GLU A 388 -9.33 19.17 30.28
N THR A 389 -9.63 18.61 29.11
CA THR A 389 -10.56 19.22 28.14
C THR A 389 -12.00 18.91 28.54
N PHE A 390 -12.82 19.95 28.66
CA PHE A 390 -14.24 19.78 28.87
C PHE A 390 -14.93 19.56 27.52
N LEU A 391 -15.15 18.28 27.14
CA LEU A 391 -15.85 17.88 25.95
C LEU A 391 -17.18 17.21 26.31
N ARG A 392 -18.19 17.42 25.47
CA ARG A 392 -19.42 16.59 25.47
C ARG A 392 -19.24 15.41 24.50
N ILE A 393 -19.97 14.31 24.75
CA ILE A 393 -19.93 13.12 23.91
C ILE A 393 -20.19 13.47 22.43
N LYS A 394 -21.18 14.29 22.14
CA LYS A 394 -21.48 14.74 20.77
C LYS A 394 -20.31 15.44 20.05
N ASP A 395 -19.52 16.21 20.78
CA ASP A 395 -18.39 16.93 20.19
C ASP A 395 -17.19 15.98 19.99
N ALA A 396 -16.96 15.07 20.93
CA ALA A 396 -15.99 13.99 20.80
C ALA A 396 -16.35 13.05 19.63
N TYR A 397 -17.62 12.73 19.45
CA TYR A 397 -18.08 11.90 18.33
C TYR A 397 -17.85 12.57 16.97
N LYS A 398 -18.04 13.88 16.85
CA LYS A 398 -17.71 14.61 15.62
C LYS A 398 -16.23 14.52 15.28
N ILE A 399 -15.36 14.64 16.30
CA ILE A 399 -13.91 14.48 16.12
C ILE A 399 -13.59 13.04 15.72
N PHE A 400 -14.21 12.06 16.38
CA PHE A 400 -14.09 10.66 16.04
C PHE A 400 -14.48 10.38 14.58
N LEU A 401 -15.64 10.85 14.11
CA LEU A 401 -16.08 10.69 12.71
C LEU A 401 -15.11 11.33 11.71
N GLN A 402 -14.57 12.52 12.02
CA GLN A 402 -13.61 13.19 11.14
C GLN A 402 -12.30 12.41 11.01
N ASN A 403 -11.81 11.85 12.12
CA ASN A 403 -10.60 11.02 12.12
C ASN A 403 -10.86 9.68 11.44
N LEU A 404 -12.01 9.06 11.69
CA LEU A 404 -12.43 7.84 11.03
C LEU A 404 -12.50 8.03 9.51
N ALA A 405 -13.08 9.12 9.03
CA ALA A 405 -13.12 9.48 7.59
C ALA A 405 -11.74 9.67 6.96
N SER A 406 -10.71 9.94 7.74
CA SER A 406 -9.34 10.15 7.26
C SER A 406 -8.53 8.87 7.10
N ILE A 407 -9.02 7.74 7.61
CA ILE A 407 -8.36 6.44 7.47
C ILE A 407 -8.35 6.04 5.99
N LYS A 408 -7.18 5.66 5.51
CA LYS A 408 -6.99 5.09 4.17
C LYS A 408 -6.43 3.67 4.29
N LEU A 409 -6.97 2.77 3.49
CA LEU A 409 -6.47 1.41 3.35
C LEU A 409 -5.56 1.33 2.15
N ASP A 410 -4.54 0.49 2.23
CA ASP A 410 -3.66 0.26 1.10
C ASP A 410 -4.39 -0.51 0.00
N ASP A 411 -4.04 -0.25 -1.25
CA ASP A 411 -4.59 -0.98 -2.39
C ASP A 411 -3.75 -2.24 -2.61
N ILE A 412 -4.20 -3.35 -2.02
CA ILE A 412 -3.44 -4.62 -2.00
C ILE A 412 -3.54 -5.35 -3.36
N ASN A 413 -4.63 -5.17 -4.09
CA ASN A 413 -4.89 -5.83 -5.38
C ASN A 413 -4.56 -4.90 -6.54
N SER A 414 -3.38 -4.30 -6.51
CA SER A 414 -3.02 -3.25 -7.43
C SER A 414 -2.53 -3.78 -8.77
N GLY A 415 -3.11 -3.26 -9.87
CA GLY A 415 -2.61 -3.43 -11.23
C GLY A 415 -1.23 -2.78 -11.43
N LYS A 416 -0.69 -2.88 -12.64
CA LYS A 416 0.63 -2.32 -12.97
C LYS A 416 0.61 -0.83 -13.26
N ILE A 417 -0.54 -0.29 -13.69
CA ILE A 417 -0.67 1.11 -14.10
C ILE A 417 -0.97 1.98 -12.90
N THR A 418 -0.07 2.89 -12.60
CA THR A 418 -0.23 3.71 -11.40
C THR A 418 -1.14 4.90 -11.63
N VAL A 419 -2.15 5.05 -10.77
CA VAL A 419 -3.03 6.23 -10.67
C VAL A 419 -2.59 7.07 -9.48
N MET A 420 -2.23 8.34 -9.71
CA MET A 420 -1.65 9.18 -8.66
C MET A 420 -2.02 10.66 -8.81
N GLY A 421 -1.84 11.43 -7.76
CA GLY A 421 -1.92 12.90 -7.81
C GLY A 421 -0.66 13.52 -8.43
N LEU A 422 -0.77 14.80 -8.88
CA LEU A 422 0.35 15.52 -9.50
C LEU A 422 1.61 15.56 -8.62
N LEU A 423 1.46 15.79 -7.31
CA LEU A 423 2.60 15.93 -6.40
C LEU A 423 3.38 14.63 -6.18
N GLU A 424 2.76 13.49 -6.45
CA GLU A 424 3.39 12.18 -6.34
C GLU A 424 4.28 11.84 -7.54
N THR A 425 4.14 12.58 -8.66
CA THR A 425 4.96 12.41 -9.87
C THR A 425 6.36 13.01 -9.74
N ARG A 426 6.64 13.74 -8.66
CA ARG A 426 7.92 14.46 -8.48
C ARG A 426 9.11 13.52 -8.44
N ALA A 427 10.17 13.90 -9.14
CA ALA A 427 11.40 13.13 -9.32
C ALA A 427 11.22 11.73 -9.92
N ILE A 428 10.13 11.52 -10.69
CA ILE A 428 9.86 10.30 -11.46
C ILE A 428 9.74 10.67 -12.93
N ASN A 429 10.29 9.80 -13.80
CA ASN A 429 10.14 9.90 -15.25
C ASN A 429 9.25 8.75 -15.75
N PHE A 430 8.34 9.05 -16.68
CA PHE A 430 7.43 8.08 -17.26
C PHE A 430 7.64 7.97 -18.77
N ASP A 431 7.39 6.78 -19.33
CA ASP A 431 7.33 6.62 -20.79
C ASP A 431 6.06 7.27 -21.34
N ALA A 432 4.94 7.10 -20.63
CA ALA A 432 3.69 7.77 -20.99
C ALA A 432 2.94 8.29 -19.77
N VAL A 433 2.32 9.46 -19.92
CA VAL A 433 1.48 10.09 -18.89
C VAL A 433 0.11 10.40 -19.45
N ILE A 434 -0.93 10.02 -18.71
CA ILE A 434 -2.33 10.32 -19.04
C ILE A 434 -2.86 11.25 -17.93
N ILE A 435 -3.18 12.50 -18.27
CA ILE A 435 -3.74 13.49 -17.34
C ILE A 435 -5.23 13.63 -17.64
N CYS A 436 -6.10 13.30 -16.70
CA CYS A 436 -7.54 13.43 -16.87
C CYS A 436 -8.12 14.56 -16.02
N ASP A 437 -9.36 14.95 -16.30
CA ASP A 437 -10.00 16.11 -15.66
C ASP A 437 -9.16 17.40 -15.72
N PHE A 438 -8.55 17.68 -16.89
CA PHE A 438 -7.73 18.88 -17.07
C PHE A 438 -8.60 20.13 -17.23
N ASN A 439 -9.45 20.39 -16.25
CA ASN A 439 -10.50 21.39 -16.27
C ASN A 439 -10.17 22.60 -15.38
N GLU A 440 -10.70 23.77 -15.74
CA GLU A 440 -10.47 25.04 -15.04
C GLU A 440 -10.93 25.00 -13.56
N GLU A 441 -11.94 24.21 -13.24
CA GLU A 441 -12.42 24.01 -11.87
C GLU A 441 -11.43 23.24 -10.96
N PHE A 442 -10.50 22.48 -11.56
CA PHE A 442 -9.50 21.69 -10.84
C PHE A 442 -8.07 22.21 -11.00
N ILE A 443 -7.79 22.90 -12.13
CA ILE A 443 -6.46 23.39 -12.49
C ILE A 443 -6.55 24.85 -12.98
N PRO A 444 -5.91 25.81 -12.29
CA PRO A 444 -5.12 25.64 -11.06
C PRO A 444 -5.97 25.38 -9.83
N LYS A 445 -5.48 24.55 -8.90
CA LYS A 445 -6.12 24.34 -7.61
C LYS A 445 -5.97 25.60 -6.75
N ILE A 446 -7.01 26.42 -6.69
CA ILE A 446 -7.01 27.67 -5.93
C ILE A 446 -7.34 27.34 -4.46
N SER A 447 -6.44 27.67 -3.56
CA SER A 447 -6.72 27.59 -2.13
C SER A 447 -7.46 28.86 -1.68
N ILE A 448 -8.76 28.74 -1.44
CA ILE A 448 -9.63 29.86 -0.95
C ILE A 448 -9.33 30.20 0.53
N LYS A 449 -8.29 29.63 1.13
CA LYS A 449 -8.09 29.65 2.59
C LYS A 449 -7.22 30.78 3.12
N ASP A 450 -6.87 31.78 2.30
CA ASP A 450 -6.20 33.01 2.76
C ASP A 450 -7.21 33.99 3.32
N LYS A 451 -7.61 33.83 4.60
CA LYS A 451 -8.62 34.70 5.22
C LYS A 451 -8.06 35.99 5.82
N PHE A 452 -6.76 36.04 6.11
CA PHE A 452 -6.20 37.09 6.94
C PHE A 452 -5.44 38.18 6.16
N LEU A 453 -4.91 37.90 4.98
CA LEU A 453 -4.07 38.81 4.22
C LEU A 453 -4.44 38.83 2.74
N SER A 454 -4.42 40.02 2.15
CA SER A 454 -4.52 40.21 0.71
C SER A 454 -3.20 39.84 0.01
N SER A 455 -3.28 39.46 -1.27
CA SER A 455 -2.08 39.15 -2.08
C SER A 455 -1.11 40.32 -2.18
N LYS A 456 -1.60 41.57 -2.10
CA LYS A 456 -0.77 42.81 -2.11
C LYS A 456 0.11 42.86 -0.85
N ILE A 457 -0.47 42.66 0.33
CA ILE A 457 0.28 42.64 1.59
C ILE A 457 1.25 41.48 1.66
N LYS A 458 0.84 40.31 1.21
CA LYS A 458 1.76 39.16 1.11
C LYS A 458 2.99 39.45 0.27
N LYS A 459 2.79 40.10 -0.90
CA LYS A 459 3.91 40.51 -1.75
C LYS A 459 4.85 41.50 -1.05
N LEU A 460 4.31 42.52 -0.38
CA LEU A 460 5.10 43.51 0.36
C LEU A 460 5.85 42.88 1.54
N ALA A 461 5.26 41.92 2.21
CA ALA A 461 5.87 41.16 3.29
C ALA A 461 6.81 40.03 2.81
N SER A 462 7.01 39.87 1.50
CA SER A 462 7.81 38.80 0.88
C SER A 462 7.30 37.36 1.18
N LEU A 463 6.00 37.20 1.39
CA LEU A 463 5.32 35.93 1.54
C LEU A 463 4.89 35.39 0.17
N PRO A 464 4.78 34.04 -0.01
CA PRO A 464 4.27 33.47 -1.24
C PRO A 464 2.85 33.93 -1.57
N THR A 465 2.65 34.43 -2.77
CA THR A 465 1.35 34.90 -3.27
C THR A 465 0.56 33.79 -3.96
N THR A 466 -0.70 34.03 -4.27
CA THR A 466 -1.53 33.15 -5.09
C THR A 466 -0.87 32.87 -6.46
N LYS A 467 -0.30 33.93 -7.08
CA LYS A 467 0.42 33.81 -8.35
C LYS A 467 1.64 32.89 -8.26
N ASP A 468 2.41 32.97 -7.16
CA ASP A 468 3.56 32.08 -6.95
C ASP A 468 3.12 30.61 -6.82
N ARG A 469 1.99 30.36 -6.14
CA ARG A 469 1.39 29.04 -6.01
C ARG A 469 0.86 28.50 -7.35
N GLU A 470 0.24 29.34 -8.17
CA GLU A 470 -0.17 28.95 -9.52
C GLU A 470 1.03 28.68 -10.42
N ASN A 471 2.08 29.50 -10.35
CA ASN A 471 3.30 29.29 -11.09
C ASN A 471 3.98 27.96 -10.69
N LEU A 472 3.97 27.61 -9.40
CA LEU A 472 4.50 26.33 -8.95
C LEU A 472 3.68 25.15 -9.52
N GLN A 473 2.36 25.29 -9.68
CA GLN A 473 1.54 24.29 -10.37
C GLN A 473 1.88 24.22 -11.86
N ARG A 474 2.06 25.36 -12.55
CA ARG A 474 2.54 25.38 -13.95
C ARG A 474 3.89 24.66 -14.08
N TYR A 475 4.79 24.90 -13.15
CA TYR A 475 6.08 24.22 -13.09
C TYR A 475 5.93 22.70 -13.00
N TYR A 476 5.06 22.18 -12.12
CA TYR A 476 4.86 20.76 -11.98
C TYR A 476 4.27 20.12 -13.24
N TYR A 477 3.25 20.72 -13.86
CA TYR A 477 2.68 20.19 -15.10
C TYR A 477 3.68 20.27 -16.26
N LYS A 478 4.37 21.39 -16.42
CA LYS A 478 5.39 21.56 -17.47
C LYS A 478 6.50 20.53 -17.33
N ARG A 479 7.04 20.39 -16.13
CA ARG A 479 8.09 19.42 -15.82
C ARG A 479 7.64 17.98 -16.08
N LEU A 480 6.43 17.60 -15.66
CA LEU A 480 5.87 16.28 -15.89
C LEU A 480 5.77 15.97 -17.39
N VAL A 481 5.28 16.93 -18.16
CA VAL A 481 5.11 16.80 -19.60
C VAL A 481 6.48 16.72 -20.33
N ASP A 482 7.42 17.61 -20.00
CA ASP A 482 8.74 17.64 -20.63
C ASP A 482 9.59 16.41 -20.33
N ASN A 483 9.39 15.76 -19.18
CA ASN A 483 10.12 14.55 -18.79
C ASN A 483 9.41 13.23 -19.17
N SER A 484 8.33 13.28 -19.93
CA SER A 484 7.60 12.12 -20.43
C SER A 484 7.78 11.98 -21.95
N LYS A 485 7.82 10.76 -22.48
CA LYS A 485 7.99 10.55 -23.95
C LYS A 485 6.69 10.83 -24.69
N GLU A 486 5.53 10.42 -24.16
CA GLU A 486 4.21 10.63 -24.71
C GLU A 486 3.26 11.15 -23.62
N VAL A 487 2.44 12.13 -23.98
CA VAL A 487 1.49 12.74 -23.06
C VAL A 487 0.09 12.78 -23.66
N PHE A 488 -0.88 12.33 -22.88
CA PHE A 488 -2.29 12.32 -23.23
C PHE A 488 -3.07 13.10 -22.18
N ILE A 489 -3.85 14.07 -22.62
CA ILE A 489 -4.63 14.93 -21.74
C ILE A 489 -6.10 14.82 -22.11
N SER A 490 -6.96 14.65 -21.12
CA SER A 490 -8.41 14.67 -21.32
C SER A 490 -9.10 15.68 -20.41
N TYR A 491 -10.17 16.28 -20.89
CA TYR A 491 -10.97 17.26 -20.17
C TYR A 491 -12.45 17.14 -20.53
N VAL A 492 -13.32 17.67 -19.67
CA VAL A 492 -14.75 17.80 -19.94
C VAL A 492 -15.04 19.19 -20.54
N ASN A 493 -15.81 19.21 -21.63
CA ASN A 493 -16.33 20.47 -22.20
C ASN A 493 -17.86 20.40 -22.20
N SER A 494 -18.49 21.12 -21.27
CA SER A 494 -19.93 21.19 -21.07
C SER A 494 -20.33 22.61 -20.73
N LYS A 495 -21.63 22.85 -20.44
CA LYS A 495 -22.11 24.18 -20.03
C LYS A 495 -21.42 24.73 -18.79
N ASP A 496 -21.05 23.82 -17.86
CA ASP A 496 -20.53 24.18 -16.53
C ASP A 496 -19.03 23.83 -16.37
N SER A 497 -18.38 23.27 -17.38
CA SER A 497 -16.99 22.81 -17.30
C SER A 497 -16.24 23.10 -18.60
N SER A 498 -15.05 23.66 -18.49
CA SER A 498 -14.18 24.00 -19.61
C SER A 498 -12.75 23.55 -19.37
N ILE A 499 -11.97 23.46 -20.42
CA ILE A 499 -10.54 23.14 -20.34
C ILE A 499 -9.80 24.18 -19.50
N SER A 500 -8.81 23.75 -18.74
CA SER A 500 -7.94 24.63 -17.96
C SER A 500 -7.17 25.59 -18.87
N ARG A 501 -7.07 26.85 -18.45
CA ARG A 501 -6.19 27.86 -19.09
C ARG A 501 -4.74 27.39 -19.22
N PHE A 502 -4.29 26.47 -18.38
CA PHE A 502 -2.93 25.88 -18.47
C PHE A 502 -2.71 25.11 -19.77
N ALA A 503 -3.78 24.58 -20.41
CA ALA A 503 -3.64 23.96 -21.73
C ALA A 503 -3.17 24.93 -22.81
N TYR A 504 -3.70 26.15 -22.77
CA TYR A 504 -3.31 27.23 -23.70
C TYR A 504 -1.93 27.81 -23.34
N GLU A 505 -1.64 27.99 -22.06
CA GLU A 505 -0.41 28.61 -21.59
C GLU A 505 0.83 27.70 -21.70
N LEU A 506 0.66 26.39 -21.47
CA LEU A 506 1.77 25.44 -21.36
C LEU A 506 1.96 24.60 -22.62
N PHE A 507 0.88 24.33 -23.37
CA PHE A 507 0.86 23.30 -24.43
C PHE A 507 0.36 23.82 -25.78
N ASP A 508 0.20 25.14 -25.96
CA ASP A 508 -0.24 25.79 -27.21
C ASP A 508 -1.53 25.19 -27.80
N TYR A 509 -2.45 24.75 -26.91
CA TYR A 509 -3.70 24.10 -27.32
C TYR A 509 -4.60 25.06 -28.13
N LYS A 510 -5.16 24.60 -29.27
CA LYS A 510 -5.94 25.42 -30.18
C LYS A 510 -7.27 24.83 -30.63
N GLN A 511 -7.66 23.65 -30.14
CA GLN A 511 -8.84 22.92 -30.64
C GLN A 511 -9.89 22.69 -29.53
N ASP A 512 -11.19 22.87 -29.91
CA ASP A 512 -12.36 22.60 -29.04
C ASP A 512 -13.22 21.42 -29.55
N LYS A 513 -12.64 20.46 -30.28
CA LYS A 513 -13.37 19.31 -30.82
C LYS A 513 -13.67 18.30 -29.70
N LEU A 514 -14.93 17.78 -29.68
CA LEU A 514 -15.34 16.66 -28.80
C LEU A 514 -15.13 15.31 -29.50
N PHE A 515 -14.71 14.31 -28.73
CA PHE A 515 -14.33 12.98 -29.22
C PHE A 515 -15.23 11.84 -28.69
N ASP A 516 -16.40 12.16 -28.11
CA ASP A 516 -17.29 11.19 -27.46
C ASP A 516 -17.69 10.04 -28.39
N THR A 517 -17.98 10.31 -29.66
CA THR A 517 -18.40 9.30 -30.64
C THR A 517 -17.33 8.25 -30.94
N GLU A 518 -16.05 8.62 -30.78
CA GLU A 518 -14.93 7.71 -31.05
C GLU A 518 -14.71 6.72 -29.90
N TYR A 519 -15.16 7.04 -28.68
CA TYR A 519 -14.82 6.30 -27.46
C TYR A 519 -16.00 5.66 -26.74
N LYS A 520 -17.26 6.05 -27.05
CA LYS A 520 -18.45 5.58 -26.30
C LYS A 520 -18.59 4.06 -26.26
N ASP A 521 -18.22 3.37 -27.33
CA ASP A 521 -18.40 1.93 -27.43
C ASP A 521 -17.33 1.15 -26.65
N ILE A 522 -16.21 1.76 -26.34
CA ILE A 522 -15.10 1.14 -25.61
C ILE A 522 -15.47 0.80 -24.15
N LEU A 523 -16.37 1.56 -23.53
CA LEU A 523 -16.86 1.28 -22.17
C LEU A 523 -17.63 -0.04 -22.06
N TYR A 524 -18.18 -0.52 -23.17
CA TYR A 524 -19.00 -1.72 -23.24
C TYR A 524 -18.28 -2.91 -23.86
N THR A 525 -17.06 -2.72 -24.37
CA THR A 525 -16.24 -3.80 -24.95
C THR A 525 -15.23 -4.31 -23.92
N ASN A 526 -15.09 -5.62 -23.80
CA ASN A 526 -13.99 -6.23 -23.06
C ASN A 526 -12.71 -6.09 -23.85
N ILE A 527 -11.93 -5.05 -23.57
CA ILE A 527 -10.61 -4.86 -24.17
C ILE A 527 -9.64 -5.80 -23.46
N LYS A 528 -9.20 -6.84 -24.16
CA LYS A 528 -8.15 -7.73 -23.68
C LYS A 528 -6.79 -7.17 -24.08
N PHE A 529 -5.88 -7.09 -23.11
CA PHE A 529 -4.46 -6.91 -23.44
C PHE A 529 -3.96 -8.18 -24.12
N GLU A 530 -3.35 -8.04 -25.27
CA GLU A 530 -2.46 -9.08 -25.76
C GLU A 530 -1.18 -8.97 -24.91
N HIS A 531 -1.14 -9.76 -23.85
CA HIS A 531 0.06 -9.84 -23.04
C HIS A 531 1.20 -10.37 -23.89
N SER A 532 2.12 -9.51 -24.28
CA SER A 532 3.49 -9.92 -24.58
C SER A 532 4.16 -10.28 -23.23
N SER A 533 3.69 -11.36 -22.58
CA SER A 533 4.49 -11.97 -21.53
C SER A 533 5.75 -12.46 -22.24
N GLU A 534 6.93 -12.19 -21.70
CA GLU A 534 8.13 -12.92 -22.11
C GLU A 534 7.82 -14.41 -21.98
N ASN A 535 7.48 -15.04 -23.09
CA ASN A 535 7.20 -16.45 -23.11
C ASN A 535 8.53 -17.15 -22.90
N ILE A 536 8.65 -17.93 -21.83
CA ILE A 536 9.80 -18.81 -21.67
C ILE A 536 9.47 -20.06 -22.47
N VAL A 537 9.91 -20.10 -23.72
CA VAL A 537 9.75 -21.25 -24.59
C VAL A 537 11.07 -22.03 -24.60
N GLN A 538 11.04 -23.27 -24.14
CA GLN A 538 12.21 -24.12 -24.03
C GLN A 538 11.92 -25.51 -24.59
N ASN A 539 12.96 -26.14 -25.14
CA ASN A 539 12.89 -27.53 -25.56
C ASN A 539 13.36 -28.42 -24.39
N ILE A 540 12.41 -28.93 -23.62
CA ILE A 540 12.66 -29.80 -22.46
C ILE A 540 11.94 -31.13 -22.67
N ASP A 541 12.70 -32.20 -22.60
CA ASP A 541 12.13 -33.56 -22.63
C ASP A 541 11.60 -33.93 -21.22
N LEU A 542 10.29 -33.82 -21.05
CA LEU A 542 9.62 -34.15 -19.80
C LEU A 542 9.75 -35.62 -19.38
N LYS A 543 10.12 -36.54 -20.32
CA LYS A 543 10.36 -37.94 -20.01
C LYS A 543 11.63 -38.18 -19.20
N GLN A 544 12.61 -37.28 -19.32
CA GLN A 544 13.86 -37.38 -18.55
C GLN A 544 13.71 -36.88 -17.12
N PHE A 545 12.58 -36.22 -16.81
CA PHE A 545 12.29 -35.72 -15.47
C PHE A 545 11.63 -36.81 -14.63
N THR A 546 12.16 -37.03 -13.41
CA THR A 546 11.54 -37.93 -12.43
C THR A 546 10.45 -37.20 -11.67
N TRP A 547 9.21 -37.58 -11.87
CA TRP A 547 8.04 -36.88 -11.34
C TRP A 547 7.69 -37.31 -9.92
N SER A 548 7.64 -36.36 -9.01
CA SER A 548 6.94 -36.51 -7.73
C SER A 548 5.52 -35.93 -7.83
N ALA A 549 4.62 -36.35 -6.95
CA ALA A 549 3.26 -35.80 -6.91
C ALA A 549 3.26 -34.28 -6.70
N SER A 550 4.17 -33.75 -5.88
CA SER A 550 4.34 -32.31 -5.68
C SER A 550 4.88 -31.58 -6.92
N ALA A 551 5.77 -32.21 -7.68
CA ALA A 551 6.27 -31.65 -8.93
C ALA A 551 5.17 -31.60 -10.00
N LEU A 552 4.39 -32.67 -10.11
CA LEU A 552 3.24 -32.74 -11.02
C LEU A 552 2.20 -31.67 -10.66
N LYS A 553 1.81 -31.57 -9.40
CA LYS A 553 0.90 -30.55 -8.90
C LYS A 553 1.38 -29.13 -9.27
N THR A 554 2.66 -28.85 -9.05
CA THR A 554 3.24 -27.55 -9.39
C THR A 554 3.17 -27.26 -10.89
N TYR A 555 3.41 -28.25 -11.74
CA TYR A 555 3.34 -28.11 -13.19
C TYR A 555 1.91 -27.83 -13.68
N LEU A 556 0.93 -28.58 -13.16
CA LEU A 556 -0.48 -28.42 -13.48
C LEU A 556 -1.04 -27.08 -13.00
N GLU A 557 -0.65 -26.61 -11.83
CA GLU A 557 -1.08 -25.32 -11.28
C GLU A 557 -0.42 -24.13 -11.99
N CYS A 558 0.88 -24.21 -12.32
CA CYS A 558 1.62 -23.15 -13.00
C CYS A 558 2.92 -23.68 -13.62
N LYS A 559 2.97 -23.78 -14.96
CA LYS A 559 4.16 -24.24 -15.69
C LYS A 559 5.38 -23.35 -15.41
N ARG A 560 5.20 -22.03 -15.27
CA ARG A 560 6.27 -21.09 -14.94
C ARG A 560 6.87 -21.37 -13.55
N LYS A 561 6.03 -21.62 -12.53
CA LYS A 561 6.47 -21.99 -11.18
C LYS A 561 7.30 -23.27 -11.19
N TRP A 562 6.83 -24.27 -11.94
CA TRP A 562 7.55 -25.54 -12.08
C TRP A 562 8.92 -25.33 -12.74
N TYR A 563 8.98 -24.56 -13.83
CA TYR A 563 10.24 -24.27 -14.53
C TYR A 563 11.26 -23.56 -13.60
N LEU A 564 10.82 -22.54 -12.88
CA LEU A 564 11.68 -21.79 -11.95
C LEU A 564 12.19 -22.68 -10.80
N ASN A 565 11.32 -23.55 -10.25
CA ASN A 565 11.65 -24.39 -9.12
C ASN A 565 12.50 -25.61 -9.48
N TYR A 566 12.11 -26.36 -10.51
CA TYR A 566 12.69 -27.66 -10.80
C TYR A 566 13.77 -27.62 -11.89
N ILE A 567 13.67 -26.72 -12.85
CA ILE A 567 14.67 -26.59 -13.92
C ILE A 567 15.74 -25.58 -13.54
N LEU A 568 15.35 -24.35 -13.20
CA LEU A 568 16.31 -23.31 -12.79
C LEU A 568 16.75 -23.42 -11.33
N LYS A 569 16.06 -24.24 -10.53
CA LYS A 569 16.35 -24.48 -9.10
C LYS A 569 16.51 -23.21 -8.27
N ILE A 570 15.71 -22.19 -8.59
CA ILE A 570 15.69 -20.94 -7.84
C ILE A 570 15.04 -21.21 -6.49
N LYS A 571 15.79 -20.99 -5.41
CA LYS A 571 15.30 -21.19 -4.04
C LYS A 571 14.87 -19.86 -3.44
N GLU A 572 13.79 -19.90 -2.67
CA GLU A 572 13.37 -18.79 -1.84
C GLU A 572 14.34 -18.62 -0.67
N HIS A 573 14.91 -17.43 -0.52
CA HIS A 573 15.57 -17.02 0.72
C HIS A 573 14.52 -16.43 1.67
N ALA A 574 13.97 -17.27 2.54
CA ALA A 574 13.01 -16.81 3.53
C ALA A 574 13.70 -15.94 4.60
N ILE A 575 13.31 -14.68 4.68
CA ILE A 575 13.70 -13.74 5.75
C ILE A 575 12.65 -13.75 6.89
N SER A 576 11.62 -14.60 6.78
CA SER A 576 10.52 -14.66 7.75
C SER A 576 10.90 -15.50 8.97
N ASN A 577 10.65 -14.96 10.16
CA ASN A 577 10.76 -15.70 11.42
C ASN A 577 9.54 -16.62 11.68
N PHE A 578 8.52 -16.59 10.83
CA PHE A 578 7.36 -17.46 10.95
C PHE A 578 7.63 -18.82 10.29
N PRO A 579 7.22 -19.93 10.92
CA PRO A 579 7.39 -21.26 10.36
C PRO A 579 6.57 -21.42 9.07
N LYS A 580 7.11 -22.15 8.10
CA LYS A 580 6.36 -22.53 6.91
C LYS A 580 5.35 -23.63 7.24
N SER A 581 4.21 -23.63 6.57
CA SER A 581 3.10 -24.56 6.85
C SER A 581 3.47 -26.05 6.79
N PHE A 582 4.49 -26.42 5.99
CA PHE A 582 4.95 -27.80 5.86
C PHE A 582 5.92 -28.24 6.98
N GLU A 583 6.55 -27.30 7.73
CA GLU A 583 7.53 -27.66 8.76
C GLU A 583 6.89 -28.45 9.91
N LEU A 584 5.69 -28.04 10.33
CA LEU A 584 4.91 -28.76 11.33
C LEU A 584 4.58 -30.19 10.85
N GLY A 585 4.09 -30.32 9.60
CA GLY A 585 3.77 -31.61 9.00
C GLY A 585 4.97 -32.55 9.00
N ASN A 586 6.12 -32.08 8.52
CA ASN A 586 7.35 -32.90 8.45
C ASN A 586 7.80 -33.40 9.83
N ILE A 587 7.66 -32.61 10.88
CA ILE A 587 8.01 -33.01 12.24
C ILE A 587 7.02 -34.07 12.75
N VAL A 588 5.72 -33.85 12.53
CA VAL A 588 4.69 -34.80 12.96
C VAL A 588 4.84 -36.17 12.26
N HIS A 589 5.14 -36.18 10.95
CA HIS A 589 5.42 -37.42 10.21
C HIS A 589 6.61 -38.19 10.81
N LYS A 590 7.72 -37.49 11.11
CA LYS A 590 8.89 -38.11 11.76
C LYS A 590 8.57 -38.65 13.15
N ILE A 591 7.75 -37.96 13.93
CA ILE A 591 7.32 -38.45 15.25
C ILE A 591 6.48 -39.71 15.11
N LEU A 592 5.55 -39.76 14.15
CA LEU A 592 4.71 -40.94 13.91
C LEU A 592 5.54 -42.12 13.37
N GLU A 593 6.47 -41.84 12.45
CA GLU A 593 7.41 -42.84 11.94
C GLU A 593 8.19 -43.53 13.09
N GLU A 594 8.84 -42.74 13.96
CA GLU A 594 9.60 -43.31 15.11
C GLU A 594 8.69 -44.02 16.11
N TYR A 595 7.51 -43.47 16.36
CA TYR A 595 6.55 -44.10 17.29
C TYR A 595 6.13 -45.48 16.82
N TYR A 596 5.79 -45.67 15.54
CA TYR A 596 5.36 -46.96 15.01
C TYR A 596 6.51 -47.93 14.71
N LYS A 597 7.75 -47.43 14.53
CA LYS A 597 8.94 -48.30 14.40
C LYS A 597 9.38 -48.94 15.71
N SER A 598 9.08 -48.36 16.85
CA SER A 598 9.59 -48.78 18.16
C SER A 598 8.46 -49.04 19.15
N SER A 599 8.29 -50.27 19.56
CA SER A 599 7.16 -50.72 20.42
C SER A 599 7.12 -50.10 21.83
N ASN A 600 8.17 -49.40 22.27
CA ASN A 600 8.31 -48.91 23.66
C ASN A 600 8.60 -47.41 23.77
N THR A 601 8.40 -46.63 22.69
CA THR A 601 8.72 -45.19 22.72
C THR A 601 7.56 -44.36 23.27
N ASN A 602 7.84 -43.54 24.26
CA ASN A 602 6.85 -42.57 24.77
C ASN A 602 6.71 -41.42 23.80
N ILE A 603 5.47 -41.10 23.42
CA ILE A 603 5.17 -40.00 22.50
C ILE A 603 5.65 -38.64 23.03
N ASP A 604 5.62 -38.44 24.35
CA ASP A 604 6.08 -37.20 24.98
C ASP A 604 7.58 -36.97 24.77
N ASP A 605 8.37 -38.04 24.84
CA ASP A 605 9.82 -37.97 24.64
C ASP A 605 10.16 -37.65 23.17
N LEU A 606 9.34 -38.13 22.22
CA LEU A 606 9.51 -37.77 20.82
C LEU A 606 9.23 -36.31 20.53
N PHE A 607 8.20 -35.74 21.14
CA PHE A 607 7.94 -34.30 21.01
C PHE A 607 9.03 -33.42 21.65
N ILE A 608 9.68 -33.88 22.71
CA ILE A 608 10.86 -33.25 23.31
C ILE A 608 12.07 -33.38 22.38
N LYS A 609 12.31 -34.55 21.80
CA LYS A 609 13.41 -34.82 20.86
C LYS A 609 13.34 -33.94 19.61
N TYR A 610 12.14 -33.78 19.04
CA TYR A 610 11.90 -33.00 17.82
C TYR A 610 11.46 -31.55 18.08
N ARG A 611 11.75 -31.01 19.27
CA ARG A 611 11.47 -29.63 19.60
C ARG A 611 12.18 -28.69 18.63
N ALA A 612 11.42 -27.76 18.05
CA ALA A 612 11.93 -26.79 17.09
C ALA A 612 12.66 -25.62 17.79
N ASN A 613 13.65 -25.03 17.12
CA ASN A 613 14.30 -23.80 17.61
C ASN A 613 13.42 -22.56 17.41
N ASN A 614 12.40 -22.65 16.56
CA ASN A 614 11.46 -21.55 16.31
C ASN A 614 10.36 -21.57 17.39
N PRO A 615 10.16 -20.46 18.17
CA PRO A 615 9.16 -20.44 19.23
C PRO A 615 7.72 -20.65 18.76
N PHE A 616 7.36 -20.16 17.57
CA PHE A 616 6.02 -20.33 17.01
C PHE A 616 5.77 -21.78 16.60
N LEU A 617 6.76 -22.43 15.97
CA LEU A 617 6.66 -23.85 15.62
C LEU A 617 6.62 -24.74 16.88
N THR A 618 7.33 -24.35 17.93
CA THR A 618 7.26 -25.06 19.21
C THR A 618 5.86 -24.97 19.81
N LEU A 619 5.21 -23.80 19.74
CA LEU A 619 3.83 -23.65 20.20
C LEU A 619 2.86 -24.53 19.38
N ASP A 620 2.99 -24.53 18.07
CA ASP A 620 2.19 -25.38 17.20
C ASP A 620 2.39 -26.87 17.52
N LEU A 621 3.62 -27.30 17.77
CA LEU A 621 3.93 -28.67 18.17
C LEU A 621 3.28 -29.05 19.51
N GLU A 622 3.26 -28.16 20.51
CA GLU A 622 2.57 -28.45 21.77
C GLU A 622 1.05 -28.60 21.60
N ILE A 623 0.45 -27.78 20.72
CA ILE A 623 -0.97 -27.92 20.37
C ILE A 623 -1.21 -29.28 19.66
N TYR A 624 -0.36 -29.62 18.68
CA TYR A 624 -0.48 -30.87 17.93
C TYR A 624 -0.16 -32.13 18.76
N LYS A 625 0.63 -32.02 19.80
CA LYS A 625 0.92 -33.09 20.72
C LYS A 625 -0.34 -33.78 21.28
N GLN A 626 -1.33 -32.96 21.67
CA GLN A 626 -2.61 -33.51 22.17
C GLN A 626 -3.40 -34.19 21.03
N LYS A 627 -3.36 -33.61 19.83
CA LYS A 627 -4.02 -34.21 18.66
C LYS A 627 -3.39 -35.50 18.25
N VAL A 628 -2.08 -35.62 18.23
CA VAL A 628 -1.35 -36.82 17.91
C VAL A 628 -1.59 -37.90 18.96
N LYS A 629 -1.70 -37.57 20.25
CA LYS A 629 -2.08 -38.55 21.30
C LYS A 629 -3.48 -39.13 21.06
N SER A 630 -4.45 -38.28 20.79
CA SER A 630 -5.81 -38.70 20.48
C SER A 630 -5.86 -39.55 19.19
N PHE A 631 -5.09 -39.16 18.17
CA PHE A 631 -4.94 -39.90 16.94
C PHE A 631 -4.37 -41.31 17.17
N ILE A 632 -3.33 -41.43 17.98
CA ILE A 632 -2.71 -42.76 18.30
C ILE A 632 -3.70 -43.66 19.02
N GLU A 633 -4.50 -43.14 19.94
CA GLU A 633 -5.53 -43.91 20.62
C GLU A 633 -6.61 -44.40 19.65
N PHE A 634 -7.00 -43.58 18.69
CA PHE A 634 -7.93 -43.97 17.64
C PHE A 634 -7.31 -45.04 16.73
N ASP A 635 -6.08 -44.85 16.29
CA ASP A 635 -5.40 -45.75 15.35
C ASP A 635 -5.05 -47.08 15.98
N LYS A 636 -4.77 -47.19 17.29
CA LYS A 636 -4.58 -48.45 18.02
C LYS A 636 -5.78 -49.39 17.87
N LYS A 637 -7.00 -48.88 17.95
CA LYS A 637 -8.22 -49.67 17.75
C LYS A 637 -8.33 -50.16 16.31
N ARG A 638 -7.90 -49.36 15.35
CA ARG A 638 -7.89 -49.73 13.94
C ARG A 638 -6.86 -50.84 13.69
N LEU A 639 -5.71 -50.81 14.35
CA LEU A 639 -4.60 -51.73 14.21
C LEU A 639 -4.86 -53.12 14.85
N GLU A 640 -5.92 -53.33 15.64
CA GLU A 640 -6.24 -54.64 16.19
C GLU A 640 -6.40 -55.74 15.13
N ASN A 641 -6.77 -55.37 13.91
CA ASN A 641 -6.99 -56.30 12.79
C ASN A 641 -6.12 -55.94 11.56
N ARG A 642 -5.07 -55.15 11.73
CA ARG A 642 -4.19 -54.69 10.64
C ARG A 642 -2.73 -54.78 11.03
N GLU A 643 -1.89 -55.02 10.05
CA GLU A 643 -0.44 -55.06 10.20
C GLU A 643 0.18 -53.86 9.44
N ILE A 644 1.06 -53.12 10.08
CA ILE A 644 1.87 -52.11 9.42
C ILE A 644 2.98 -52.82 8.63
N VAL A 645 2.96 -52.68 7.30
CA VAL A 645 3.93 -53.33 6.41
C VAL A 645 5.13 -52.42 6.16
N GLU A 646 4.89 -51.15 5.90
CA GLU A 646 5.95 -50.18 5.60
C GLU A 646 5.63 -48.80 6.24
N LEU A 647 6.69 -48.08 6.59
CA LEU A 647 6.67 -46.69 7.08
C LEU A 647 7.72 -45.90 6.32
N GLU A 648 7.36 -44.68 5.85
CA GLU A 648 8.22 -43.77 5.09
C GLU A 648 8.95 -44.52 3.93
N LYS A 649 8.18 -45.29 3.15
CA LYS A 649 8.72 -46.10 2.06
C LYS A 649 9.00 -45.25 0.83
N SER A 650 10.27 -45.04 0.53
CA SER A 650 10.70 -44.43 -0.72
C SER A 650 10.50 -45.36 -1.90
N PHE A 651 10.04 -44.83 -3.03
CA PHE A 651 9.86 -45.57 -4.26
C PHE A 651 10.29 -44.82 -5.50
N VAL A 652 10.70 -45.53 -6.52
CA VAL A 652 10.83 -45.07 -7.92
C VAL A 652 10.28 -46.16 -8.77
N VAL A 653 9.20 -45.90 -9.52
CA VAL A 653 8.55 -46.88 -10.41
C VAL A 653 8.27 -46.25 -11.78
N ASP A 654 8.15 -47.08 -12.79
CA ASP A 654 7.85 -46.68 -14.13
C ASP A 654 6.32 -46.63 -14.35
N PHE A 655 5.82 -45.54 -14.88
CA PHE A 655 4.42 -45.36 -15.23
C PHE A 655 4.32 -44.62 -16.56
N ASN A 656 3.68 -45.26 -17.57
CA ASN A 656 3.42 -44.65 -18.86
C ASN A 656 4.67 -44.04 -19.55
N ASP A 657 5.82 -44.75 -19.50
CA ASP A 657 7.16 -44.35 -19.98
C ASP A 657 7.83 -43.18 -19.20
N PHE A 658 7.31 -42.81 -18.04
CA PHE A 658 7.90 -41.84 -17.12
C PHE A 658 8.30 -42.48 -15.82
N LYS A 659 9.31 -41.90 -15.16
CA LYS A 659 9.67 -42.30 -13.80
C LYS A 659 8.88 -41.45 -12.81
N ILE A 660 8.15 -42.10 -11.91
CA ILE A 660 7.48 -41.50 -10.78
C ILE A 660 8.15 -41.87 -9.47
N THR A 661 8.23 -40.93 -8.55
CA THR A 661 8.92 -41.08 -7.26
C THR A 661 8.13 -40.43 -6.13
N GLY A 662 8.36 -40.94 -4.93
CA GLY A 662 7.78 -40.40 -3.71
C GLY A 662 8.19 -41.15 -2.48
N VAL A 663 7.60 -40.79 -1.36
CA VAL A 663 7.72 -41.50 -0.08
C VAL A 663 6.30 -41.75 0.40
N ILE A 664 5.96 -43.00 0.63
CA ILE A 664 4.65 -43.41 1.18
C ILE A 664 4.75 -43.34 2.69
N ASP A 665 3.92 -42.52 3.32
CA ASP A 665 3.99 -42.33 4.78
C ASP A 665 3.76 -43.63 5.53
N ARG A 666 2.76 -44.41 5.09
CA ARG A 666 2.44 -45.68 5.72
C ARG A 666 1.70 -46.65 4.78
N VAL A 667 2.02 -47.92 4.89
CA VAL A 667 1.30 -49.03 4.24
C VAL A 667 0.85 -50.02 5.30
N ASP A 668 -0.46 -50.26 5.38
CA ASP A 668 -1.05 -51.30 6.24
C ASP A 668 -1.56 -52.45 5.40
N ARG A 669 -1.64 -53.64 6.00
CA ARG A 669 -2.26 -54.81 5.41
C ARG A 669 -3.46 -55.28 6.24
N TYR A 670 -4.58 -55.40 5.56
CA TYR A 670 -5.82 -55.95 6.11
C TYR A 670 -6.25 -57.14 5.26
N LYS A 671 -6.02 -58.40 5.77
CA LYS A 671 -6.19 -59.63 4.99
C LYS A 671 -5.36 -59.58 3.68
N ASP A 672 -6.02 -59.66 2.52
CA ASP A 672 -5.39 -59.62 1.20
C ASP A 672 -5.38 -58.22 0.55
N CYS A 673 -5.80 -57.19 1.30
CA CYS A 673 -5.86 -55.82 0.85
C CYS A 673 -4.73 -55.00 1.47
N TYR A 674 -4.01 -54.21 0.64
CA TYR A 674 -3.06 -53.19 1.07
C TYR A 674 -3.75 -51.84 1.16
N GLU A 675 -3.55 -51.14 2.26
CA GLU A 675 -4.08 -49.80 2.52
C GLU A 675 -2.90 -48.82 2.48
N VAL A 676 -2.83 -47.99 1.45
CA VAL A 676 -1.83 -46.91 1.38
C VAL A 676 -2.39 -45.67 2.06
N ILE A 677 -1.58 -45.08 2.92
CA ILE A 677 -2.03 -43.98 3.80
C ILE A 677 -1.07 -42.82 3.70
N ASP A 678 -1.65 -41.62 3.56
CA ASP A 678 -0.97 -40.34 3.61
C ASP A 678 -1.48 -39.52 4.80
N TYR A 679 -0.57 -39.09 5.67
CA TYR A 679 -0.93 -38.30 6.84
C TYR A 679 -1.15 -36.81 6.48
N LYS A 680 -2.24 -36.23 6.96
CA LYS A 680 -2.54 -34.80 6.78
C LYS A 680 -2.68 -34.11 8.12
N THR A 681 -1.92 -33.04 8.26
CA THR A 681 -1.92 -32.15 9.44
C THR A 681 -2.73 -30.87 9.23
N SER A 682 -3.38 -30.70 8.08
CA SER A 682 -4.19 -29.53 7.78
C SER A 682 -5.51 -29.51 8.58
N ARG A 683 -5.98 -28.32 8.99
CA ARG A 683 -7.24 -28.15 9.72
C ARG A 683 -8.50 -28.46 8.89
N SER A 684 -8.39 -28.51 7.59
CA SER A 684 -9.49 -28.89 6.70
C SER A 684 -8.94 -29.71 5.55
N LEU A 685 -9.30 -30.99 5.52
CA LEU A 685 -8.96 -31.90 4.43
C LEU A 685 -10.14 -32.03 3.47
N LYS A 686 -9.95 -31.61 2.23
CA LYS A 686 -10.89 -31.84 1.13
C LYS A 686 -10.36 -33.00 0.29
N VAL A 687 -11.21 -33.98 0.05
CA VAL A 687 -10.94 -35.11 -0.84
C VAL A 687 -11.78 -34.92 -2.10
N ASP A 688 -11.21 -35.27 -3.25
CA ASP A 688 -11.93 -35.19 -4.51
C ASP A 688 -13.10 -36.21 -4.55
N THR A 689 -14.10 -35.85 -5.31
CA THR A 689 -15.31 -36.65 -5.52
C THR A 689 -15.46 -36.95 -6.99
N GLU A 690 -16.32 -37.91 -7.34
CA GLU A 690 -16.66 -38.23 -8.73
C GLU A 690 -17.18 -37.02 -9.54
N LYS A 691 -17.58 -35.92 -8.88
CA LYS A 691 -18.10 -34.71 -9.53
C LYS A 691 -17.04 -33.65 -9.84
N ASN A 692 -15.86 -33.70 -9.20
CA ASN A 692 -14.86 -32.62 -9.31
C ASN A 692 -13.43 -33.09 -9.61
N TYR A 693 -13.18 -34.40 -9.70
CA TYR A 693 -11.85 -34.97 -9.93
C TYR A 693 -11.18 -34.49 -11.22
N GLU A 694 -11.96 -34.14 -12.25
CA GLU A 694 -11.40 -33.64 -13.52
C GLU A 694 -10.55 -32.38 -13.36
N LYS A 695 -10.78 -31.60 -12.31
CA LYS A 695 -10.01 -30.38 -11.99
C LYS A 695 -8.91 -30.64 -10.94
N SER A 696 -8.69 -31.88 -10.58
CA SER A 696 -7.67 -32.23 -9.59
C SER A 696 -6.27 -31.91 -10.11
N SER A 697 -5.44 -31.35 -9.23
CA SER A 697 -4.00 -31.22 -9.44
C SER A 697 -3.19 -32.09 -8.47
N ASP A 698 -3.86 -32.73 -7.50
CA ASP A 698 -3.24 -33.56 -6.47
C ASP A 698 -3.42 -35.05 -6.79
N PHE A 699 -2.31 -35.75 -7.04
CA PHE A 699 -2.25 -37.15 -7.41
C PHE A 699 -1.37 -37.97 -6.45
N GLN A 700 -1.29 -37.56 -5.19
CA GLN A 700 -0.39 -38.19 -4.22
C GLN A 700 -0.78 -39.63 -3.94
N LEU A 701 -2.06 -39.91 -3.69
CA LEU A 701 -2.53 -41.29 -3.44
C LEU A 701 -2.48 -42.18 -4.69
N GLU A 702 -2.66 -41.61 -5.89
CA GLU A 702 -2.51 -42.32 -7.16
C GLU A 702 -1.05 -42.77 -7.36
N PHE A 703 -0.08 -41.94 -7.01
CA PHE A 703 1.35 -42.32 -7.03
C PHE A 703 1.66 -43.43 -6.04
N TYR A 704 1.10 -43.38 -4.84
CA TYR A 704 1.25 -44.42 -3.83
C TYR A 704 0.61 -45.74 -4.25
N PHE A 705 -0.60 -45.65 -4.84
CA PHE A 705 -1.27 -46.82 -5.39
C PHE A 705 -0.42 -47.51 -6.47
N LEU A 706 0.09 -46.75 -7.44
CA LEU A 706 0.92 -47.25 -8.53
C LEU A 706 2.22 -47.88 -7.99
N ALA A 707 2.83 -47.28 -6.98
CA ALA A 707 4.03 -47.82 -6.35
C ALA A 707 3.77 -49.17 -5.69
N ILE A 708 2.70 -49.28 -4.88
CA ILE A 708 2.36 -50.55 -4.19
C ILE A 708 1.93 -51.64 -5.19
N LYS A 709 1.18 -51.25 -6.24
CA LYS A 709 0.80 -52.14 -7.32
C LYS A 709 2.01 -52.75 -8.01
N THR A 710 3.05 -51.94 -8.25
CA THR A 710 4.27 -52.39 -8.93
C THR A 710 5.22 -53.20 -7.99
N LEU A 711 5.32 -52.82 -6.72
CA LEU A 711 6.28 -53.40 -5.77
C LEU A 711 5.81 -54.71 -5.13
N TYR A 712 4.50 -54.86 -4.89
CA TYR A 712 3.93 -55.93 -4.11
C TYR A 712 2.95 -56.82 -4.90
N GLU A 713 2.49 -56.38 -6.08
CA GLU A 713 1.49 -57.05 -6.94
C GLU A 713 0.26 -57.58 -6.16
N PRO A 714 -0.36 -56.80 -5.27
CA PRO A 714 -1.43 -57.26 -4.41
C PRO A 714 -2.73 -57.46 -5.16
N GLN A 715 -3.62 -58.31 -4.59
CA GLN A 715 -4.96 -58.56 -5.15
C GLN A 715 -5.85 -57.30 -5.05
N GLN A 716 -5.74 -56.53 -3.97
CA GLN A 716 -6.53 -55.34 -3.73
C GLN A 716 -5.70 -54.25 -3.06
N ILE A 717 -5.90 -52.99 -3.47
CA ILE A 717 -5.31 -51.79 -2.87
C ILE A 717 -6.40 -50.75 -2.61
N ARG A 718 -6.37 -50.14 -1.44
CA ARG A 718 -7.20 -48.98 -1.10
C ARG A 718 -6.29 -47.85 -0.70
N ALA A 719 -6.71 -46.61 -0.98
CA ALA A 719 -5.91 -45.41 -0.72
C ALA A 719 -6.67 -44.43 0.19
N PHE A 720 -5.97 -43.90 1.19
CA PHE A 720 -6.58 -43.08 2.22
C PHE A 720 -5.74 -41.89 2.58
N TYR A 721 -6.41 -40.77 2.84
CA TYR A 721 -5.88 -39.67 3.62
C TYR A 721 -6.22 -39.90 5.10
N TYR A 722 -5.24 -39.81 5.98
CA TYR A 722 -5.44 -39.88 7.41
C TYR A 722 -5.34 -38.53 8.05
N ASP A 723 -6.49 -37.93 8.36
CA ASP A 723 -6.63 -36.62 8.98
C ASP A 723 -6.29 -36.72 10.48
N ILE A 724 -5.09 -36.29 10.85
CA ILE A 724 -4.60 -36.31 12.24
C ILE A 724 -5.38 -35.31 13.11
N TYR A 725 -5.85 -34.21 12.53
CA TYR A 725 -6.57 -33.18 13.28
C TYR A 725 -7.97 -33.63 13.71
N GLU A 726 -8.68 -34.33 12.82
CA GLU A 726 -10.07 -34.80 13.03
C GLU A 726 -10.16 -36.26 13.48
N ASN A 727 -9.03 -37.00 13.52
CA ASN A 727 -8.97 -38.44 13.76
C ASN A 727 -9.85 -39.25 12.78
N LEU A 728 -9.79 -38.90 11.49
CA LEU A 728 -10.67 -39.49 10.47
C LEU A 728 -9.85 -40.04 9.30
N LEU A 729 -10.20 -41.26 8.90
CA LEU A 729 -9.66 -41.89 7.69
C LEU A 729 -10.63 -41.63 6.53
N LYS A 730 -10.15 -40.91 5.50
CA LYS A 730 -10.92 -40.58 4.31
C LYS A 730 -10.39 -41.34 3.11
N GLU A 731 -11.24 -42.19 2.54
CA GLU A 731 -10.88 -42.96 1.34
C GLU A 731 -10.92 -42.08 0.09
N GLU A 732 -9.96 -42.25 -0.82
CA GLU A 732 -9.97 -41.66 -2.15
C GLU A 732 -10.98 -42.45 -3.03
N ILE A 733 -12.20 -41.95 -3.07
CA ILE A 733 -13.31 -42.59 -3.82
C ILE A 733 -13.20 -42.41 -5.34
N ALA A 734 -12.47 -41.40 -5.79
CA ALA A 734 -12.22 -41.08 -7.20
C ALA A 734 -10.90 -41.69 -7.73
N LEU A 735 -10.34 -42.69 -7.05
CA LEU A 735 -9.02 -43.21 -7.36
C LEU A 735 -8.90 -43.73 -8.83
N GLU A 736 -9.84 -44.57 -9.29
CA GLU A 736 -9.77 -45.08 -10.67
C GLU A 736 -9.94 -43.98 -11.73
N PRO A 737 -10.94 -43.10 -11.66
CA PRO A 737 -11.06 -41.97 -12.58
C PRO A 737 -9.82 -41.08 -12.58
N LYS A 738 -9.22 -40.81 -11.42
CA LYS A 738 -7.99 -40.01 -11.32
C LYS A 738 -6.76 -40.72 -11.91
N LEU A 739 -6.67 -42.06 -11.84
CA LEU A 739 -5.62 -42.84 -12.52
C LEU A 739 -5.73 -42.72 -14.04
N GLU A 740 -6.94 -42.76 -14.60
CA GLU A 740 -7.14 -42.53 -16.04
C GLU A 740 -6.81 -41.07 -16.43
N LEU A 741 -7.18 -40.09 -15.60
CA LEU A 741 -6.80 -38.70 -15.81
C LEU A 741 -5.27 -38.54 -15.75
N LEU A 742 -4.61 -39.14 -14.78
CA LEU A 742 -3.15 -39.14 -14.66
C LEU A 742 -2.47 -39.72 -15.89
N LYS A 743 -2.98 -40.83 -16.42
CA LYS A 743 -2.49 -41.41 -17.67
C LYS A 743 -2.62 -40.48 -18.85
N ALA A 744 -3.78 -39.81 -19.00
CA ALA A 744 -4.01 -38.82 -20.04
C ALA A 744 -3.04 -37.60 -19.92
N ILE A 745 -2.74 -37.16 -18.71
CA ILE A 745 -1.75 -36.09 -18.45
C ILE A 745 -0.36 -36.51 -18.93
N PHE A 746 0.09 -37.70 -18.60
CA PHE A 746 1.39 -38.21 -19.04
C PHE A 746 1.44 -38.48 -20.56
N ASP A 747 0.33 -38.86 -21.19
CA ASP A 747 0.25 -38.97 -22.65
C ASP A 747 0.36 -37.58 -23.33
N ASP A 748 -0.24 -36.54 -22.73
CA ASP A 748 -0.03 -35.16 -23.17
C ASP A 748 1.43 -34.72 -23.00
N PHE A 749 2.10 -35.09 -21.91
CA PHE A 749 3.53 -34.83 -21.71
C PHE A 749 4.41 -35.46 -22.79
N LYS A 750 4.06 -36.65 -23.29
CA LYS A 750 4.75 -37.29 -24.44
C LYS A 750 4.65 -36.42 -25.70
N ASN A 751 3.50 -35.76 -25.89
CA ASN A 751 3.29 -34.88 -27.03
C ASN A 751 4.01 -33.54 -26.85
N GLN A 752 3.94 -32.95 -25.66
CA GLN A 752 4.67 -31.72 -25.33
C GLN A 752 6.19 -31.88 -25.45
N SER A 753 6.74 -33.03 -25.07
CA SER A 753 8.19 -33.32 -25.20
C SER A 753 8.71 -33.37 -26.64
N LYS A 754 7.84 -33.43 -27.64
CA LYS A 754 8.20 -33.41 -29.07
C LYS A 754 8.31 -31.99 -29.65
N SER A 755 7.91 -30.98 -28.91
CA SER A 755 7.84 -29.59 -29.35
C SER A 755 8.45 -28.66 -28.29
N GLN A 756 8.60 -27.39 -28.64
CA GLN A 756 8.94 -26.36 -27.67
C GLN A 756 7.77 -26.17 -26.68
N ILE A 757 8.07 -26.17 -25.39
CA ILE A 757 7.09 -25.99 -24.33
C ILE A 757 7.10 -24.52 -23.91
N ASP A 758 5.93 -23.87 -23.93
CA ASP A 758 5.75 -22.56 -23.31
C ASP A 758 5.45 -22.71 -21.81
N PHE A 759 6.40 -22.29 -20.99
CA PHE A 759 6.25 -22.23 -19.55
C PHE A 759 5.50 -20.96 -19.14
N CYS A 760 4.24 -20.83 -19.57
CA CYS A 760 3.38 -19.70 -19.29
C CYS A 760 3.06 -19.55 -17.79
N LYS A 761 2.74 -18.31 -17.40
CA LYS A 761 2.23 -17.99 -16.06
C LYS A 761 0.79 -18.47 -15.94
N THR A 762 0.36 -18.88 -14.74
CA THR A 762 -1.06 -19.17 -14.50
C THR A 762 -1.92 -17.91 -14.58
N GLU A 763 -3.13 -18.06 -15.07
CA GLU A 763 -4.15 -16.99 -15.06
C GLU A 763 -4.87 -16.91 -13.70
N ASP A 764 -4.81 -17.97 -12.90
CA ASP A 764 -5.42 -18.02 -11.57
C ASP A 764 -4.57 -17.22 -10.56
N SER A 765 -5.04 -16.01 -10.23
CA SER A 765 -4.37 -15.12 -9.28
C SER A 765 -4.27 -15.71 -7.87
N SER A 766 -5.21 -16.58 -7.49
CA SER A 766 -5.17 -17.24 -6.17
C SER A 766 -3.92 -18.11 -5.98
N LYS A 767 -3.39 -18.69 -7.07
CA LYS A 767 -2.14 -19.48 -7.06
C LYS A 767 -0.88 -18.60 -6.94
N CYS A 768 -1.01 -17.30 -7.21
CA CYS A 768 0.09 -16.34 -7.11
C CYS A 768 0.19 -15.68 -5.74
N GLU A 769 -0.88 -15.68 -4.94
CA GLU A 769 -0.95 -14.96 -3.66
C GLU A 769 0.21 -15.31 -2.70
N PHE A 770 0.51 -16.61 -2.56
CA PHE A 770 1.61 -17.11 -1.71
C PHE A 770 2.76 -17.73 -2.53
N CYS A 771 2.88 -17.36 -3.81
CA CYS A 771 3.90 -17.91 -4.68
C CYS A 771 5.26 -17.25 -4.41
N PRO A 772 6.35 -18.02 -4.13
CA PRO A 772 7.67 -17.43 -3.89
C PRO A 772 8.26 -16.71 -5.12
N TYR A 773 7.71 -16.95 -6.30
CA TYR A 773 8.15 -16.34 -7.56
C TYR A 773 7.23 -15.20 -8.03
N LYS A 774 6.35 -14.70 -7.16
CA LYS A 774 5.38 -13.64 -7.48
C LYS A 774 6.06 -12.42 -8.10
N THR A 775 7.13 -11.93 -7.45
CA THR A 775 7.93 -10.79 -7.92
C THR A 775 8.62 -11.06 -9.27
N ILE A 776 9.21 -12.27 -9.45
CA ILE A 776 9.84 -12.66 -10.73
C ILE A 776 8.82 -12.71 -11.87
N CYS A 777 7.58 -13.08 -11.54
CA CYS A 777 6.48 -13.15 -12.50
C CYS A 777 5.78 -11.81 -12.74
N ASN A 778 6.16 -10.75 -12.04
CA ASN A 778 5.45 -9.46 -12.06
C ASN A 778 3.94 -9.62 -11.76
N LYS A 779 3.62 -10.39 -10.71
CA LYS A 779 2.24 -10.63 -10.21
C LYS A 779 2.05 -10.03 -8.80
N ASP A 780 2.95 -9.10 -8.40
CA ASP A 780 2.87 -8.40 -7.10
C ASP A 780 1.65 -7.51 -7.00
#